data_b0fc049a4330edbd9c3dc7271b721fd6
#
_entry.id   b0fc049a4330edbd9c3dc7271b721fd6
#
_cell.length_a   1.000
_cell.length_b   1.000
_cell.length_c   1.000
_cell.angle_alpha   90.00
_cell.angle_beta   90.00
_cell.angle_gamma   90.00
#
_symmetry.space_group_name_H-M   'P 1'
#
loop_
_entity.id
_entity.type
_entity.pdbx_description
1 polymer ?
#
loop_
_entity_poly.entity_id
_entity_poly.type
_entity_poly.pdbx_seq_one_letter_code
_entity_poly.pdbx_strand_id
1 'polypeptide(L)'
;MDRRDFLKSTALATATAAATRLALGQEPVAAAPRTTDDDVTWDKAPCRFCGTGCHVQVGTRGGKVVAIAGDQKAEVNKGLLCVKGYHVGLALYGADRLTRPLLRKDGKLVPIAWDQALDIVVDRVLANPAGFAIYGSGQWTIPEGYAAQKLIKGGLANNQIDPNARLCMASAVTGFLSTYGVDEPAGCYDDLDRADVVVCWGNNPAEMHPVLFSRLVDRRARGDKLVLIDLTTRRTRTSAFADRTIFFQPQGDLAIANGIANLLLERGTWDRPFVEKFCNFRQTTDPLTLDGRPMTFDEYRQAMSAYTPARVAELAGVSPDDLSYLADLFGRRDLRITSLWCMGMNQHTQGTAINDLVHGVHLLSGHFGKPGDAPTSLTGQPSACGTVREVGTLAHGLPGGLVVTKAEHRTEAEGHWNLPPGRINPKPGYHTVEMWRRFSTPSDQGGDIDTIWVQVTNPARSLPNVDALFYPSRKLPGKFLIVSDVYPTATAMAADLVLPSAMWVEKNGMFGNSERRTQQWFKMVAPPGEARDDCWQTIAVARRLHDRGHPGMKDKDGKFLFNIVDETDRPVPVWDWRRYYDVNVDAQLFEEYRRFSRHKHKDLAPYAEYVKARGLRWPVVEQPDHTWRETKFRFVRGDDPYATKDDVQFYHSVTKDDRALIWFHPHQPPPEVPDRDYPMLLCTGRVIEHWHTGTITMRIPQLQRAMPQAYCEIHRADAAALGVADGEVVTIESRRGRVDLPVWLDGRGQPPPGQVFVPFFDESIVINLVTLENYDPLSKQPDYKKCAVRIRRRASP
;
A
#
# COMPACT_ATOMS: atom_id res chain seq x y z
N MET A 1 21.14 25.34 -4.90
CA MET A 1 21.39 25.19 -6.35
C MET A 1 20.12 25.64 -7.06
N ASP A 2 20.18 26.74 -7.78
CA ASP A 2 18.99 27.30 -8.41
C ASP A 2 18.65 26.55 -9.71
N ARG A 3 17.47 26.77 -10.26
CA ARG A 3 16.98 26.13 -11.51
C ARG A 3 17.92 26.38 -12.70
N ARG A 4 18.62 27.52 -12.71
CA ARG A 4 19.60 27.89 -13.75
C ARG A 4 20.88 27.06 -13.64
N ASP A 5 21.32 26.78 -12.43
CA ASP A 5 22.51 25.95 -12.18
C ASP A 5 22.24 24.47 -12.43
N PHE A 6 21.01 24.00 -12.15
CA PHE A 6 20.58 22.64 -12.51
C PHE A 6 20.50 22.46 -14.02
N LEU A 7 19.93 23.43 -14.75
CA LEU A 7 19.86 23.38 -16.22
C LEU A 7 21.24 23.52 -16.86
N LYS A 8 22.14 24.34 -16.32
CA LYS A 8 23.52 24.45 -16.76
C LYS A 8 24.33 23.19 -16.55
N SER A 9 24.18 22.54 -15.38
CA SER A 9 24.87 21.28 -15.08
C SER A 9 24.36 20.12 -15.96
N THR A 10 23.06 20.09 -16.28
CA THR A 10 22.48 19.09 -17.19
C THR A 10 22.92 19.33 -18.63
N ALA A 11 22.96 20.58 -19.09
CA ALA A 11 23.45 20.95 -20.41
C ALA A 11 24.97 20.69 -20.56
N LEU A 12 25.76 20.96 -19.52
CA LEU A 12 27.18 20.68 -19.48
C LEU A 12 27.48 19.16 -19.51
N ALA A 13 26.73 18.36 -18.77
CA ALA A 13 26.83 16.89 -18.77
C ALA A 13 26.51 16.31 -20.16
N THR A 14 25.51 16.86 -20.84
CA THR A 14 25.14 16.45 -22.22
C THR A 14 26.18 16.86 -23.24
N ALA A 15 26.74 18.06 -23.09
CA ALA A 15 27.82 18.54 -23.96
C ALA A 15 29.13 17.77 -23.75
N THR A 16 29.47 17.43 -22.50
CA THR A 16 30.67 16.64 -22.18
C THR A 16 30.54 15.21 -22.71
N ALA A 17 29.36 14.59 -22.62
CA ALA A 17 29.09 13.26 -23.17
C ALA A 17 29.17 13.25 -24.71
N ALA A 18 28.74 14.33 -25.39
CA ALA A 18 28.86 14.49 -26.83
C ALA A 18 30.32 14.70 -27.24
N ALA A 19 31.08 15.52 -26.51
CA ALA A 19 32.51 15.77 -26.77
C ALA A 19 33.36 14.52 -26.54
N THR A 20 33.06 13.71 -25.50
CA THR A 20 33.77 12.45 -25.23
C THR A 20 33.51 11.41 -26.32
N ARG A 21 32.33 11.36 -26.92
CA ARG A 21 31.97 10.47 -28.02
C ARG A 21 32.70 10.85 -29.32
N LEU A 22 32.84 12.15 -29.60
CA LEU A 22 33.63 12.64 -30.75
C LEU A 22 35.12 12.31 -30.59
N ALA A 23 35.67 12.37 -29.38
CA ALA A 23 37.06 12.02 -29.10
C ALA A 23 37.37 10.53 -29.20
N LEU A 24 36.38 9.66 -29.15
CA LEU A 24 36.52 8.20 -29.25
C LEU A 24 36.25 7.64 -30.66
N GLY A 25 36.07 8.50 -31.68
CA GLY A 25 35.89 8.09 -33.08
C GLY A 25 34.61 7.24 -33.33
N GLN A 26 33.62 7.33 -32.48
CA GLN A 26 32.33 6.67 -32.70
C GLN A 26 31.47 7.54 -33.62
N GLU A 27 31.08 7.02 -34.76
CA GLU A 27 30.11 7.66 -35.64
C GLU A 27 28.81 8.01 -34.87
N PRO A 28 28.22 9.17 -35.14
CA PRO A 28 26.94 9.53 -34.52
C PRO A 28 25.91 8.46 -34.91
N VAL A 29 25.39 7.76 -33.92
CA VAL A 29 24.21 6.91 -34.13
C VAL A 29 23.14 7.81 -34.72
N ALA A 30 22.77 7.54 -35.99
CA ALA A 30 21.71 8.28 -36.66
C ALA A 30 20.53 8.40 -35.74
N ALA A 31 20.08 9.63 -35.49
CA ALA A 31 18.87 9.86 -34.70
C ALA A 31 17.75 9.04 -35.35
N ALA A 32 17.10 8.18 -34.59
CA ALA A 32 15.94 7.45 -35.09
C ALA A 32 15.01 8.47 -35.77
N PRO A 33 14.47 8.17 -36.97
CA PRO A 33 13.60 9.12 -37.67
C PRO A 33 12.53 9.62 -36.72
N ARG A 34 12.39 10.94 -36.60
CA ARG A 34 11.26 11.56 -35.89
C ARG A 34 10.01 11.11 -36.63
N THR A 35 9.36 10.10 -36.08
CA THR A 35 8.04 9.69 -36.58
C THR A 35 7.08 10.84 -36.24
N THR A 36 6.34 11.29 -37.24
CA THR A 36 5.24 12.23 -37.09
C THR A 36 4.26 11.68 -36.07
N ASP A 37 3.72 12.49 -35.17
CA ASP A 37 2.82 12.12 -34.07
C ASP A 37 1.47 11.56 -34.58
N ASP A 38 1.22 11.61 -35.87
CA ASP A 38 -0.08 11.37 -36.53
C ASP A 38 -0.59 9.92 -36.44
N ASP A 39 0.29 8.94 -36.11
CA ASP A 39 -0.08 7.52 -36.03
C ASP A 39 -0.22 6.99 -34.59
N VAL A 40 -0.07 7.81 -33.58
CA VAL A 40 -0.14 7.38 -32.15
C VAL A 40 -1.53 7.63 -31.60
N THR A 41 -2.20 6.55 -31.18
CA THR A 41 -3.45 6.66 -30.44
C THR A 41 -3.18 6.83 -28.96
N TRP A 42 -3.78 7.85 -28.34
CA TRP A 42 -3.59 8.19 -26.94
C TRP A 42 -4.84 7.90 -26.11
N ASP A 43 -4.66 7.23 -24.97
CA ASP A 43 -5.72 7.03 -23.97
C ASP A 43 -5.17 7.20 -22.54
N LYS A 44 -6.08 7.43 -21.59
CA LYS A 44 -5.75 7.66 -20.18
C LYS A 44 -5.64 6.37 -19.38
N ALA A 45 -4.67 6.32 -18.46
CA ALA A 45 -4.62 5.29 -17.42
C ALA A 45 -4.03 5.85 -16.11
N PRO A 46 -4.38 5.34 -14.93
CA PRO A 46 -3.58 5.60 -13.74
C PRO A 46 -2.25 4.85 -13.82
N CYS A 47 -1.18 5.46 -13.30
CA CYS A 47 0.12 4.81 -13.17
C CYS A 47 0.00 3.60 -12.23
N ARG A 48 0.60 2.49 -12.61
CA ARG A 48 0.47 1.23 -11.87
C ARG A 48 1.36 1.07 -10.64
N PHE A 49 2.22 2.06 -10.31
CA PHE A 49 3.23 1.84 -9.26
C PHE A 49 2.72 2.18 -7.85
N CYS A 50 2.50 3.40 -7.50
CA CYS A 50 2.19 3.75 -6.11
C CYS A 50 0.79 4.33 -5.92
N GLY A 51 0.35 4.39 -4.66
CA GLY A 51 -0.97 4.88 -4.27
C GLY A 51 -1.19 6.40 -4.45
N THR A 52 -0.23 7.13 -5.01
CA THR A 52 -0.47 8.51 -5.46
C THR A 52 -1.57 8.54 -6.53
N GLY A 53 -1.59 7.54 -7.44
CA GLY A 53 -2.60 7.49 -8.49
C GLY A 53 -2.42 8.56 -9.57
N CYS A 54 -1.16 8.87 -9.96
CA CYS A 54 -0.88 9.74 -11.09
C CYS A 54 -1.53 9.21 -12.36
N HIS A 55 -2.18 10.06 -13.14
CA HIS A 55 -2.65 9.70 -14.47
C HIS A 55 -1.57 9.91 -15.52
N VAL A 56 -1.50 8.98 -16.44
CA VAL A 56 -0.67 9.02 -17.63
C VAL A 56 -1.53 8.99 -18.89
N GLN A 57 -1.05 9.64 -19.93
CA GLN A 57 -1.48 9.41 -21.29
C GLN A 57 -0.59 8.32 -21.87
N VAL A 58 -1.19 7.26 -22.37
CA VAL A 58 -0.52 6.10 -22.94
C VAL A 58 -0.67 6.16 -24.45
N GLY A 59 0.43 6.34 -25.14
CA GLY A 59 0.48 6.35 -26.60
C GLY A 59 0.73 4.95 -27.13
N THR A 60 -0.15 4.47 -28.01
CA THR A 60 -0.07 3.14 -28.63
C THR A 60 0.05 3.26 -30.15
N ARG A 61 0.85 2.38 -30.75
CA ARG A 61 1.01 2.23 -32.18
C ARG A 61 1.35 0.78 -32.52
N GLY A 62 0.66 0.22 -33.53
CA GLY A 62 0.90 -1.17 -33.94
C GLY A 62 0.70 -2.19 -32.83
N GLY A 63 -0.27 -1.97 -31.92
CA GLY A 63 -0.57 -2.86 -30.78
C GLY A 63 0.47 -2.81 -29.66
N LYS A 64 1.36 -1.82 -29.63
CA LYS A 64 2.38 -1.63 -28.59
C LYS A 64 2.30 -0.25 -27.94
N VAL A 65 2.62 -0.15 -26.65
CA VAL A 65 2.84 1.12 -25.98
C VAL A 65 4.18 1.68 -26.46
N VAL A 66 4.13 2.86 -27.08
CA VAL A 66 5.31 3.51 -27.66
C VAL A 66 5.68 4.82 -26.97
N ALA A 67 4.74 5.41 -26.20
CA ALA A 67 4.96 6.66 -25.52
C ALA A 67 4.18 6.74 -24.21
N ILE A 68 4.74 7.49 -23.24
CA ILE A 68 4.09 7.82 -21.96
C ILE A 68 4.28 9.31 -21.73
N ALA A 69 3.18 10.00 -21.42
CA ALA A 69 3.18 11.40 -20.97
C ALA A 69 2.36 11.54 -19.68
N GLY A 70 2.65 12.56 -18.88
CA GLY A 70 1.80 12.90 -17.75
C GLY A 70 0.49 13.53 -18.22
N ASP A 71 -0.63 13.13 -17.64
CA ASP A 71 -1.94 13.69 -17.99
C ASP A 71 -2.11 15.08 -17.32
N GLN A 72 -2.08 16.14 -18.11
CA GLN A 72 -2.25 17.51 -17.64
C GLN A 72 -3.66 17.78 -17.09
N LYS A 73 -4.67 17.00 -17.50
CA LYS A 73 -6.05 17.13 -17.02
C LYS A 73 -6.29 16.44 -15.69
N ALA A 74 -5.30 15.68 -15.19
CA ALA A 74 -5.43 14.96 -13.92
C ALA A 74 -5.08 15.87 -12.73
N GLU A 75 -6.01 16.04 -11.79
CA GLU A 75 -5.82 16.83 -10.56
C GLU A 75 -4.66 16.31 -9.69
N VAL A 76 -4.46 15.00 -9.68
CA VAL A 76 -3.44 14.34 -8.85
C VAL A 76 -2.03 14.80 -9.18
N ASN A 77 -1.64 14.76 -10.44
CA ASN A 77 -0.28 14.97 -10.88
C ASN A 77 -0.08 16.16 -11.85
N LYS A 78 -1.14 16.77 -12.36
CA LYS A 78 -1.09 18.00 -13.19
C LYS A 78 -0.02 17.92 -14.29
N GLY A 79 0.10 16.75 -14.93
CA GLY A 79 1.09 16.47 -15.98
C GLY A 79 2.47 16.02 -15.47
N LEU A 80 2.74 16.05 -14.15
CA LEU A 80 4.04 15.60 -13.60
C LEU A 80 4.06 14.08 -13.44
N LEU A 81 5.25 13.49 -13.62
CA LEU A 81 5.54 12.10 -13.33
C LEU A 81 6.89 11.97 -12.61
N CYS A 82 7.04 10.92 -11.84
CA CYS A 82 8.34 10.53 -11.29
C CYS A 82 9.11 9.63 -12.29
N VAL A 83 10.37 9.32 -11.99
CA VAL A 83 11.21 8.48 -12.84
C VAL A 83 10.56 7.14 -13.19
N LYS A 84 9.84 6.50 -12.26
CA LYS A 84 9.10 5.26 -12.54
C LYS A 84 7.90 5.50 -13.48
N GLY A 85 7.18 6.59 -13.29
CA GLY A 85 6.02 6.95 -14.10
C GLY A 85 6.38 7.20 -15.58
N TYR A 86 7.47 7.89 -15.84
CA TYR A 86 7.96 8.09 -17.23
C TYR A 86 8.34 6.78 -17.93
N HIS A 87 8.74 5.75 -17.17
CA HIS A 87 9.17 4.47 -17.73
C HIS A 87 8.11 3.36 -17.59
N VAL A 88 6.87 3.69 -17.15
CA VAL A 88 5.86 2.67 -16.83
C VAL A 88 5.48 1.79 -18.02
N GLY A 89 5.50 2.33 -19.25
CA GLY A 89 5.22 1.58 -20.47
C GLY A 89 6.21 0.46 -20.74
N LEU A 90 7.50 0.66 -20.37
CA LEU A 90 8.55 -0.35 -20.54
C LEU A 90 8.35 -1.58 -19.62
N ALA A 91 7.57 -1.42 -18.55
CA ALA A 91 7.23 -2.51 -17.65
C ALA A 91 6.48 -3.68 -18.35
N LEU A 92 5.88 -3.43 -19.50
CA LEU A 92 5.16 -4.44 -20.29
C LEU A 92 6.10 -5.39 -21.07
N TYR A 93 7.34 -4.98 -21.32
CA TYR A 93 8.23 -5.57 -22.33
C TYR A 93 9.50 -6.21 -21.76
N GLY A 94 9.50 -6.63 -20.50
CA GLY A 94 10.59 -7.45 -19.96
C GLY A 94 10.70 -8.77 -20.75
N ALA A 95 11.93 -9.19 -21.04
CA ALA A 95 12.19 -10.34 -21.91
C ALA A 95 11.69 -11.68 -21.34
N ASP A 96 11.51 -11.74 -20.02
CA ASP A 96 11.12 -12.93 -19.26
C ASP A 96 9.63 -12.96 -18.88
N ARG A 97 8.75 -12.27 -19.63
CA ARG A 97 7.29 -12.31 -19.40
C ARG A 97 6.75 -13.74 -19.42
N LEU A 98 5.93 -14.07 -18.43
CA LEU A 98 5.17 -15.32 -18.42
C LEU A 98 4.08 -15.28 -19.51
N THR A 99 4.06 -16.31 -20.36
CA THR A 99 3.19 -16.37 -21.54
C THR A 99 2.30 -17.59 -21.60
N ARG A 100 2.55 -18.63 -20.78
CA ARG A 100 1.80 -19.89 -20.72
C ARG A 100 1.70 -20.38 -19.29
N PRO A 101 0.66 -21.15 -18.93
CA PRO A 101 0.63 -21.87 -17.66
C PRO A 101 1.80 -22.88 -17.58
N LEU A 102 2.41 -22.97 -16.41
CA LEU A 102 3.56 -23.87 -16.15
C LEU A 102 3.28 -24.75 -14.94
N LEU A 103 3.49 -26.07 -15.07
CA LEU A 103 3.35 -27.03 -13.98
C LEU A 103 4.74 -27.59 -13.60
N ARG A 104 5.00 -27.75 -12.30
CA ARG A 104 6.21 -28.39 -11.82
C ARG A 104 6.13 -29.90 -11.98
N LYS A 105 7.00 -30.46 -12.82
CA LYS A 105 7.22 -31.89 -13.01
C LYS A 105 8.72 -32.20 -12.85
N ASP A 106 9.05 -33.15 -12.03
CA ASP A 106 10.45 -33.57 -11.78
C ASP A 106 11.39 -32.39 -11.49
N GLY A 107 10.92 -31.47 -10.65
CA GLY A 107 11.67 -30.27 -10.23
C GLY A 107 11.71 -29.13 -11.25
N LYS A 108 11.20 -29.32 -12.48
CA LYS A 108 11.21 -28.31 -13.56
C LYS A 108 9.78 -27.78 -13.84
N LEU A 109 9.66 -26.49 -14.16
CA LEU A 109 8.43 -25.89 -14.65
C LEU A 109 8.31 -26.18 -16.17
N VAL A 110 7.24 -26.85 -16.55
CA VAL A 110 6.94 -27.24 -17.94
C VAL A 110 5.61 -26.64 -18.41
N PRO A 111 5.50 -26.17 -19.65
CA PRO A 111 4.26 -25.60 -20.18
C PRO A 111 3.11 -26.63 -20.19
N ILE A 112 1.91 -26.18 -19.85
CA ILE A 112 0.66 -26.94 -19.93
C ILE A 112 -0.45 -26.05 -20.56
N ALA A 113 -1.54 -26.66 -20.97
CA ALA A 113 -2.72 -25.94 -21.45
C ALA A 113 -3.50 -25.29 -20.28
N TRP A 114 -4.24 -24.21 -20.55
CA TRP A 114 -5.13 -23.57 -19.57
C TRP A 114 -6.16 -24.53 -18.98
N ASP A 115 -6.76 -25.40 -19.80
CA ASP A 115 -7.74 -26.36 -19.31
C ASP A 115 -7.16 -27.27 -18.22
N GLN A 116 -5.96 -27.81 -18.46
CA GLN A 116 -5.26 -28.61 -17.46
C GLN A 116 -4.91 -27.80 -16.21
N ALA A 117 -4.47 -26.55 -16.38
CA ALA A 117 -4.14 -25.67 -15.25
C ALA A 117 -5.36 -25.38 -14.37
N LEU A 118 -6.50 -25.05 -14.98
CA LEU A 118 -7.75 -24.80 -14.28
C LEU A 118 -8.28 -26.06 -13.58
N ASP A 119 -8.15 -27.23 -14.19
CA ASP A 119 -8.51 -28.49 -13.56
C ASP A 119 -7.70 -28.76 -12.32
N ILE A 120 -6.39 -28.52 -12.33
CA ILE A 120 -5.51 -28.67 -11.16
C ILE A 120 -5.96 -27.75 -10.03
N VAL A 121 -6.27 -26.46 -10.32
CA VAL A 121 -6.75 -25.53 -9.29
C VAL A 121 -8.05 -26.04 -8.66
N VAL A 122 -8.99 -26.47 -9.50
CA VAL A 122 -10.30 -26.97 -9.06
C VAL A 122 -10.17 -28.26 -8.24
N ASP A 123 -9.29 -29.18 -8.66
CA ASP A 123 -9.03 -30.41 -7.91
C ASP A 123 -8.48 -30.10 -6.50
N ARG A 124 -7.61 -29.10 -6.35
CA ARG A 124 -7.13 -28.63 -5.05
C ARG A 124 -8.22 -28.05 -4.18
N VAL A 125 -9.10 -27.21 -4.77
CA VAL A 125 -10.26 -26.66 -4.05
C VAL A 125 -11.19 -27.78 -3.57
N LEU A 126 -11.52 -28.75 -4.44
CA LEU A 126 -12.45 -29.86 -4.12
C LEU A 126 -11.86 -30.82 -3.10
N ALA A 127 -10.54 -31.06 -3.13
CA ALA A 127 -9.86 -31.95 -2.19
C ALA A 127 -9.93 -31.42 -0.75
N ASN A 128 -9.76 -30.12 -0.51
CA ASN A 128 -9.87 -29.50 0.80
C ASN A 128 -10.29 -28.02 0.69
N PRO A 129 -11.59 -27.72 0.55
CA PRO A 129 -12.05 -26.33 0.44
C PRO A 129 -11.68 -25.45 1.62
N ALA A 130 -11.59 -26.00 2.85
CA ALA A 130 -11.22 -25.26 4.06
C ALA A 130 -9.72 -24.92 4.12
N GLY A 131 -8.86 -25.77 3.58
CA GLY A 131 -7.42 -25.60 3.51
C GLY A 131 -6.96 -24.81 2.27
N PHE A 132 -7.87 -24.37 1.40
CA PHE A 132 -7.59 -23.53 0.24
C PHE A 132 -7.60 -22.05 0.64
N ALA A 133 -6.55 -21.30 0.32
CA ALA A 133 -6.43 -19.89 0.62
C ALA A 133 -6.04 -19.06 -0.60
N ILE A 134 -6.47 -17.79 -0.64
CA ILE A 134 -6.04 -16.80 -1.63
C ILE A 134 -5.17 -15.75 -0.94
N TYR A 135 -3.92 -15.62 -1.38
CA TYR A 135 -3.04 -14.54 -0.97
C TYR A 135 -2.99 -13.45 -2.04
N GLY A 136 -3.72 -12.39 -1.78
CA GLY A 136 -3.97 -11.33 -2.74
C GLY A 136 -3.05 -10.13 -2.66
N SER A 137 -3.45 -9.05 -3.33
CA SER A 137 -2.60 -7.89 -3.50
C SER A 137 -3.35 -6.55 -3.46
N GLY A 138 -2.71 -5.53 -2.89
CA GLY A 138 -3.08 -4.13 -3.11
C GLY A 138 -2.76 -3.61 -4.52
N GLN A 139 -2.36 -4.49 -5.43
CA GLN A 139 -2.12 -4.20 -6.85
C GLN A 139 -3.21 -4.78 -7.76
N TRP A 140 -4.12 -5.57 -7.22
CA TRP A 140 -5.33 -5.96 -7.93
C TRP A 140 -6.10 -4.73 -8.40
N THR A 141 -6.80 -4.86 -9.50
CA THR A 141 -7.89 -3.95 -9.81
C THR A 141 -9.05 -4.18 -8.83
N ILE A 142 -9.95 -3.21 -8.69
CA ILE A 142 -11.16 -3.35 -7.85
C ILE A 142 -11.97 -4.59 -8.29
N PRO A 143 -12.27 -4.81 -9.60
CA PRO A 143 -12.97 -6.01 -10.05
C PRO A 143 -12.24 -7.32 -9.73
N GLU A 144 -10.91 -7.38 -9.83
CA GLU A 144 -10.14 -8.60 -9.50
C GLU A 144 -10.26 -8.96 -8.02
N GLY A 145 -10.04 -7.96 -7.14
CA GLY A 145 -10.21 -8.19 -5.70
C GLY A 145 -11.64 -8.57 -5.33
N TYR A 146 -12.63 -7.98 -6.01
CA TYR A 146 -14.03 -8.28 -5.80
C TYR A 146 -14.38 -9.71 -6.25
N ALA A 147 -13.91 -10.13 -7.41
CA ALA A 147 -14.11 -11.50 -7.90
C ALA A 147 -13.50 -12.55 -6.97
N ALA A 148 -12.26 -12.32 -6.52
CA ALA A 148 -11.59 -13.21 -5.57
C ALA A 148 -12.36 -13.32 -4.24
N GLN A 149 -12.87 -12.21 -3.72
CA GLN A 149 -13.67 -12.15 -2.50
C GLN A 149 -15.00 -12.89 -2.66
N LYS A 150 -15.70 -12.66 -3.78
CA LYS A 150 -16.99 -13.32 -4.08
C LYS A 150 -16.81 -14.83 -4.25
N LEU A 151 -15.74 -15.28 -4.94
CA LEU A 151 -15.43 -16.70 -5.07
C LEU A 151 -15.23 -17.36 -3.71
N ILE A 152 -14.29 -16.81 -2.89
CA ILE A 152 -13.89 -17.54 -1.69
C ILE A 152 -14.93 -17.43 -0.59
N LYS A 153 -15.54 -16.26 -0.36
CA LYS A 153 -16.51 -16.06 0.73
C LYS A 153 -17.93 -16.44 0.34
N GLY A 154 -18.39 -16.00 -0.82
CA GLY A 154 -19.72 -16.31 -1.33
C GLY A 154 -19.83 -17.73 -1.91
N GLY A 155 -18.84 -18.12 -2.70
CA GLY A 155 -18.83 -19.42 -3.40
C GLY A 155 -18.39 -20.58 -2.53
N LEU A 156 -17.24 -20.45 -1.87
CA LEU A 156 -16.64 -21.55 -1.10
C LEU A 156 -17.01 -21.53 0.39
N ALA A 157 -17.74 -20.52 0.87
CA ALA A 157 -18.01 -20.31 2.29
C ALA A 157 -16.75 -20.34 3.18
N ASN A 158 -15.64 -19.86 2.61
CA ASN A 158 -14.30 -19.88 3.19
C ASN A 158 -13.76 -18.47 3.29
N ASN A 159 -13.21 -18.06 4.44
CA ASN A 159 -12.66 -16.73 4.67
C ASN A 159 -11.13 -16.69 4.60
N GLN A 160 -10.47 -17.71 4.06
CA GLN A 160 -9.00 -17.77 3.93
C GLN A 160 -8.51 -16.89 2.75
N ILE A 161 -8.72 -15.59 2.87
CA ILE A 161 -8.23 -14.57 1.94
C ILE A 161 -7.64 -13.42 2.74
N ASP A 162 -6.38 -13.08 2.49
CA ASP A 162 -5.75 -11.88 3.06
C ASP A 162 -4.70 -11.37 2.06
N PRO A 163 -4.56 -10.04 1.86
CA PRO A 163 -3.67 -9.50 0.84
C PRO A 163 -2.32 -9.08 1.41
N ASN A 164 -1.33 -8.89 0.53
CA ASN A 164 -0.05 -8.27 0.89
C ASN A 164 -0.19 -6.83 1.45
N ALA A 165 -1.32 -6.18 1.25
CA ALA A 165 -1.62 -4.88 1.86
C ALA A 165 -1.75 -4.98 3.41
N ARG A 166 -1.96 -6.17 3.95
CA ARG A 166 -1.81 -6.45 5.39
C ARG A 166 -0.41 -6.08 5.90
N LEU A 167 0.62 -6.33 5.09
CA LEU A 167 2.01 -5.99 5.39
C LEU A 167 2.32 -4.50 5.21
N CYS A 168 1.35 -3.71 4.71
CA CYS A 168 1.57 -2.34 4.22
C CYS A 168 0.78 -1.29 5.00
N MET A 169 -0.56 -1.35 5.02
CA MET A 169 -1.44 -0.26 5.45
C MET A 169 -2.39 -0.62 6.60
N ALA A 170 -2.34 -1.85 7.11
CA ALA A 170 -3.34 -2.32 8.07
C ALA A 170 -3.39 -1.49 9.35
N SER A 171 -2.27 -0.96 9.83
CA SER A 171 -2.24 -0.09 11.02
C SER A 171 -2.94 1.25 10.80
N ALA A 172 -2.79 1.85 9.60
CA ALA A 172 -3.56 3.05 9.27
C ALA A 172 -5.05 2.77 9.16
N VAL A 173 -5.44 1.63 8.54
CA VAL A 173 -6.84 1.18 8.51
C VAL A 173 -7.43 1.11 9.92
N THR A 174 -6.71 0.45 10.83
CA THR A 174 -7.17 0.29 12.23
C THR A 174 -7.21 1.62 12.97
N GLY A 175 -6.23 2.52 12.77
CA GLY A 175 -6.23 3.85 13.38
C GLY A 175 -7.38 4.75 12.90
N PHE A 176 -7.76 4.69 11.62
CA PHE A 176 -8.96 5.37 11.13
C PHE A 176 -10.23 4.79 11.76
N LEU A 177 -10.33 3.46 11.83
CA LEU A 177 -11.49 2.78 12.44
C LEU A 177 -11.63 3.09 13.93
N SER A 178 -10.53 3.10 14.69
CA SER A 178 -10.54 3.39 16.13
C SER A 178 -10.87 4.84 16.44
N THR A 179 -10.43 5.78 15.59
CA THR A 179 -10.62 7.21 15.80
C THR A 179 -11.97 7.71 15.28
N TYR A 180 -12.35 7.34 14.03
CA TYR A 180 -13.49 7.90 13.32
C TYR A 180 -14.63 6.91 13.08
N GLY A 181 -14.42 5.61 13.38
CA GLY A 181 -15.39 4.53 13.13
C GLY A 181 -15.45 4.05 11.68
N VAL A 182 -14.63 4.60 10.81
CA VAL A 182 -14.55 4.22 9.39
C VAL A 182 -13.14 4.36 8.86
N ASP A 183 -12.70 3.43 8.01
CA ASP A 183 -11.38 3.49 7.35
C ASP A 183 -11.42 4.43 6.14
N GLU A 184 -11.07 5.70 6.38
CA GLU A 184 -10.93 6.70 5.30
C GLU A 184 -10.16 7.94 5.75
N PRO A 185 -9.33 8.55 4.88
CA PRO A 185 -8.74 9.85 5.14
C PRO A 185 -9.82 10.94 5.06
N ALA A 186 -9.78 11.87 6.01
CA ALA A 186 -10.71 13.00 6.05
C ALA A 186 -10.43 14.03 4.93
N GLY A 187 -9.15 14.27 4.63
CA GLY A 187 -8.70 15.20 3.59
C GLY A 187 -8.42 14.58 2.23
N CYS A 188 -7.77 15.36 1.39
CA CYS A 188 -7.32 14.96 0.05
C CYS A 188 -6.00 15.64 -0.31
N TYR A 189 -5.48 15.41 -1.52
CA TYR A 189 -4.19 16.01 -1.94
C TYR A 189 -4.23 17.53 -2.08
N ASP A 190 -5.41 18.15 -2.16
CA ASP A 190 -5.55 19.60 -2.16
C ASP A 190 -5.09 20.25 -0.84
N ASP A 191 -5.01 19.45 0.25
CA ASP A 191 -4.45 19.91 1.51
C ASP A 191 -2.97 20.30 1.38
N LEU A 192 -2.21 19.59 0.54
CA LEU A 192 -0.80 19.91 0.25
C LEU A 192 -0.62 21.25 -0.44
N ASP A 193 -1.62 21.68 -1.23
CA ASP A 193 -1.60 22.97 -1.91
C ASP A 193 -1.96 24.15 -1.00
N ARG A 194 -2.50 23.88 0.19
CA ARG A 194 -3.08 24.87 1.11
C ARG A 194 -2.44 24.92 2.49
N ALA A 195 -1.80 23.85 2.93
CA ALA A 195 -1.14 23.78 4.25
C ALA A 195 -0.07 24.85 4.40
N ASP A 196 0.01 25.49 5.57
CA ASP A 196 1.09 26.40 5.94
C ASP A 196 2.27 25.60 6.52
N VAL A 197 1.98 24.47 7.15
CA VAL A 197 2.97 23.54 7.71
C VAL A 197 2.65 22.12 7.23
N VAL A 198 3.66 21.41 6.76
CA VAL A 198 3.57 19.96 6.47
C VAL A 198 4.53 19.22 7.38
N VAL A 199 4.01 18.29 8.18
CA VAL A 199 4.79 17.45 9.08
C VAL A 199 4.86 16.01 8.50
N CYS A 200 6.06 15.56 8.16
CA CYS A 200 6.32 14.20 7.70
C CYS A 200 6.69 13.31 8.89
N TRP A 201 5.83 12.34 9.25
CA TRP A 201 6.04 11.41 10.35
C TRP A 201 6.61 10.09 9.83
N GLY A 202 7.91 9.83 10.00
CA GLY A 202 8.56 8.61 9.53
C GLY A 202 8.31 8.33 8.05
N ASN A 203 8.21 9.37 7.24
CA ASN A 203 7.82 9.32 5.83
C ASN A 203 8.85 10.07 4.96
N ASN A 204 9.31 9.45 3.89
CA ASN A 204 10.20 10.07 2.90
C ASN A 204 9.44 10.30 1.56
N PRO A 205 8.54 11.29 1.48
CA PRO A 205 7.73 11.51 0.29
C PRO A 205 8.56 11.89 -0.94
N ALA A 206 9.74 12.46 -0.79
CA ALA A 206 10.66 12.76 -1.89
C ALA A 206 11.03 11.51 -2.70
N GLU A 207 11.03 10.33 -2.10
CA GLU A 207 11.32 9.05 -2.78
C GLU A 207 10.09 8.14 -2.92
N MET A 208 9.16 8.17 -1.95
CA MET A 208 8.01 7.25 -1.90
C MET A 208 6.81 7.75 -2.68
N HIS A 209 6.56 9.08 -2.66
CA HIS A 209 5.45 9.75 -3.34
C HIS A 209 5.95 11.01 -4.06
N PRO A 210 6.91 10.89 -5.00
CA PRO A 210 7.68 12.03 -5.51
C PRO A 210 6.81 13.11 -6.17
N VAL A 211 5.69 12.74 -6.81
CA VAL A 211 4.79 13.70 -7.45
C VAL A 211 4.03 14.54 -6.43
N LEU A 212 3.61 13.96 -5.29
CA LEU A 212 3.02 14.74 -4.20
C LEU A 212 4.06 15.67 -3.56
N PHE A 213 5.29 15.17 -3.40
CA PHE A 213 6.40 15.99 -2.92
C PHE A 213 6.74 17.15 -3.87
N SER A 214 6.66 16.93 -5.19
CA SER A 214 6.86 17.98 -6.18
C SER A 214 5.86 19.13 -6.03
N ARG A 215 4.61 18.88 -5.56
CA ARG A 215 3.65 19.95 -5.27
C ARG A 215 4.17 20.90 -4.18
N LEU A 216 4.86 20.38 -3.16
CA LEU A 216 5.47 21.19 -2.10
C LEU A 216 6.69 21.97 -2.62
N VAL A 217 7.51 21.32 -3.46
CA VAL A 217 8.65 21.98 -4.12
C VAL A 217 8.17 23.13 -5.02
N ASP A 218 7.15 22.90 -5.84
CA ASP A 218 6.57 23.90 -6.72
C ASP A 218 5.98 25.09 -5.95
N ARG A 219 5.36 24.85 -4.80
CA ARG A 219 4.86 25.92 -3.93
C ARG A 219 5.99 26.83 -3.47
N ARG A 220 7.08 26.27 -2.95
CA ARG A 220 8.26 27.06 -2.55
C ARG A 220 8.90 27.79 -3.72
N ALA A 221 8.97 27.14 -4.89
CA ALA A 221 9.51 27.78 -6.09
C ALA A 221 8.70 29.01 -6.55
N ARG A 222 7.41 29.06 -6.23
CA ARG A 222 6.53 30.22 -6.47
C ARG A 222 6.61 31.27 -5.36
N GLY A 223 7.31 31.01 -4.27
CA GLY A 223 7.44 31.93 -3.15
C GLY A 223 6.40 31.76 -2.04
N ASP A 224 5.62 30.67 -2.04
CA ASP A 224 4.67 30.37 -0.98
C ASP A 224 5.42 30.16 0.37
N LYS A 225 4.86 30.71 1.45
CA LYS A 225 5.33 30.44 2.80
C LYS A 225 4.87 29.05 3.22
N LEU A 226 5.73 28.05 3.06
CA LEU A 226 5.49 26.68 3.46
C LEU A 226 6.63 26.22 4.38
N VAL A 227 6.28 25.73 5.55
CA VAL A 227 7.20 25.10 6.49
C VAL A 227 7.09 23.57 6.35
N LEU A 228 8.21 22.88 6.10
CA LEU A 228 8.28 21.42 6.06
C LEU A 228 9.09 20.89 7.23
N ILE A 229 8.49 20.07 8.06
CA ILE A 229 9.11 19.37 9.17
C ILE A 229 9.29 17.90 8.82
N ASP A 230 10.49 17.35 8.98
CA ASP A 230 10.78 15.93 8.76
C ASP A 230 11.11 15.26 10.10
N LEU A 231 10.14 14.50 10.64
CA LEU A 231 10.33 13.62 11.80
C LEU A 231 10.80 12.27 11.29
N THR A 232 12.05 11.91 11.51
CA THR A 232 12.66 10.74 10.85
C THR A 232 13.70 10.07 11.72
N THR A 233 13.97 8.78 11.49
CA THR A 233 15.03 8.04 12.20
C THR A 233 16.38 8.11 11.48
N ARG A 234 16.44 8.65 10.28
CA ARG A 234 17.66 8.85 9.49
C ARG A 234 17.51 10.04 8.55
N ARG A 235 18.62 10.64 8.14
CA ARG A 235 18.59 11.66 7.10
C ARG A 235 18.11 11.07 5.79
N THR A 236 17.23 11.78 5.05
CA THR A 236 16.63 11.34 3.79
C THR A 236 16.65 12.46 2.75
N ARG A 237 16.16 12.20 1.52
CA ARG A 237 15.95 13.28 0.54
C ARG A 237 14.89 14.29 0.98
N THR A 238 13.90 13.87 1.75
CA THR A 238 12.92 14.80 2.36
C THR A 238 13.60 15.72 3.33
N SER A 239 14.50 15.20 4.17
CA SER A 239 15.29 15.99 5.14
C SER A 239 16.11 17.08 4.48
N ALA A 240 16.64 16.83 3.27
CA ALA A 240 17.41 17.83 2.52
C ALA A 240 16.58 19.05 2.05
N PHE A 241 15.27 18.94 2.04
CA PHE A 241 14.33 20.00 1.65
C PHE A 241 13.58 20.58 2.86
N ALA A 242 13.59 19.89 4.00
CA ALA A 242 12.89 20.30 5.22
C ALA A 242 13.51 21.55 5.83
N ASP A 243 12.68 22.41 6.43
CA ASP A 243 13.13 23.56 7.22
C ASP A 243 13.71 23.12 8.56
N ARG A 244 13.14 22.04 9.11
CA ARG A 244 13.64 21.40 10.32
C ARG A 244 13.53 19.88 10.19
N THR A 245 14.64 19.19 10.44
CA THR A 245 14.69 17.73 10.55
C THR A 245 14.89 17.38 12.02
N ILE A 246 13.98 16.56 12.55
CA ILE A 246 14.01 16.10 13.94
C ILE A 246 14.27 14.60 13.93
N PHE A 247 15.44 14.21 14.40
CA PHE A 247 15.81 12.80 14.51
C PHE A 247 15.26 12.21 15.80
N PHE A 248 14.73 10.99 15.71
CA PHE A 248 14.24 10.25 16.86
C PHE A 248 14.66 8.77 16.81
N GLN A 249 14.68 8.14 17.96
CA GLN A 249 14.96 6.70 18.07
C GLN A 249 13.76 5.89 17.55
N PRO A 250 13.98 4.77 16.83
CA PRO A 250 12.89 3.92 16.36
C PRO A 250 11.90 3.57 17.48
N GLN A 251 10.59 3.78 17.22
CA GLN A 251 9.46 3.67 18.16
C GLN A 251 9.32 4.86 19.16
N GLY A 252 10.18 5.87 19.07
CA GLY A 252 10.04 7.10 19.88
C GLY A 252 8.87 8.00 19.46
N ASP A 253 8.28 7.77 18.31
CA ASP A 253 7.14 8.52 17.75
C ASP A 253 5.91 8.54 18.68
N LEU A 254 5.63 7.44 19.42
CA LEU A 254 4.57 7.42 20.42
C LEU A 254 4.84 8.42 21.56
N ALA A 255 6.07 8.45 22.06
CA ALA A 255 6.46 9.38 23.11
C ALA A 255 6.41 10.84 22.62
N ILE A 256 6.80 11.09 21.36
CA ILE A 256 6.73 12.43 20.74
C ILE A 256 5.28 12.90 20.66
N ALA A 257 4.36 12.07 20.15
CA ALA A 257 2.95 12.43 20.03
C ALA A 257 2.30 12.71 21.40
N ASN A 258 2.55 11.86 22.39
CA ASN A 258 2.10 12.09 23.77
C ASN A 258 2.73 13.36 24.39
N GLY A 259 4.00 13.64 24.11
CA GLY A 259 4.69 14.84 24.57
C GLY A 259 4.12 16.12 23.95
N ILE A 260 3.78 16.10 22.65
CA ILE A 260 3.07 17.23 22.00
C ILE A 260 1.72 17.44 22.70
N ALA A 261 0.94 16.38 22.90
CA ALA A 261 -0.34 16.45 23.58
C ALA A 261 -0.18 17.03 25.01
N ASN A 262 0.82 16.57 25.78
CA ASN A 262 1.11 17.10 27.10
C ASN A 262 1.37 18.61 27.07
N LEU A 263 2.25 19.07 26.18
CA LEU A 263 2.61 20.50 26.11
C LEU A 263 1.44 21.37 25.62
N LEU A 264 0.58 20.88 24.73
CA LEU A 264 -0.64 21.59 24.33
C LEU A 264 -1.59 21.79 25.53
N LEU A 265 -1.76 20.75 26.35
CA LEU A 265 -2.60 20.80 27.55
C LEU A 265 -1.99 21.70 28.65
N GLU A 266 -0.70 21.58 28.91
CA GLU A 266 0.04 22.35 29.92
C GLU A 266 0.03 23.85 29.61
N ARG A 267 0.23 24.21 28.33
CA ARG A 267 0.25 25.60 27.85
C ARG A 267 -1.14 26.20 27.60
N GLY A 268 -2.19 25.36 27.62
CA GLY A 268 -3.56 25.77 27.29
C GLY A 268 -3.76 26.16 25.83
N THR A 269 -2.91 25.66 24.92
CA THR A 269 -2.95 25.98 23.48
C THR A 269 -3.78 24.97 22.66
N TRP A 270 -4.35 23.93 23.30
CA TRP A 270 -5.29 23.00 22.66
C TRP A 270 -6.63 23.68 22.29
N ASP A 271 -7.34 23.15 21.30
CA ASP A 271 -8.63 23.72 20.86
C ASP A 271 -9.78 23.21 21.74
N ARG A 272 -9.96 23.89 22.88
CA ARG A 272 -10.99 23.52 23.85
C ARG A 272 -12.40 23.43 23.24
N PRO A 273 -12.90 24.46 22.49
CA PRO A 273 -14.22 24.41 21.88
C PRO A 273 -14.43 23.24 20.93
N PHE A 274 -13.42 22.92 20.11
CA PHE A 274 -13.47 21.79 19.17
C PHE A 274 -13.52 20.47 19.93
N VAL A 275 -12.62 20.27 20.89
CA VAL A 275 -12.51 19.02 21.65
C VAL A 275 -13.77 18.76 22.48
N GLU A 276 -14.27 19.76 23.23
CA GLU A 276 -15.47 19.62 24.04
C GLU A 276 -16.72 19.30 23.19
N LYS A 277 -16.78 19.79 21.95
CA LYS A 277 -17.91 19.56 21.06
C LYS A 277 -17.80 18.26 20.26
N PHE A 278 -16.64 17.92 19.74
CA PHE A 278 -16.46 16.90 18.71
C PHE A 278 -15.65 15.66 19.12
N CYS A 279 -15.13 15.61 20.36
CA CYS A 279 -14.24 14.52 20.77
C CYS A 279 -14.66 13.86 22.07
N ASN A 280 -14.33 12.58 22.21
CA ASN A 280 -14.32 11.81 23.44
C ASN A 280 -12.92 11.25 23.70
N PHE A 281 -12.63 10.90 24.95
CA PHE A 281 -11.33 10.33 25.33
C PHE A 281 -11.45 8.86 25.67
N ARG A 282 -10.43 8.08 25.29
CA ARG A 282 -10.32 6.66 25.62
C ARG A 282 -8.90 6.25 25.96
N GLN A 283 -8.76 5.25 26.80
CA GLN A 283 -7.52 4.55 27.09
C GLN A 283 -7.63 3.12 26.61
N THR A 284 -6.62 2.62 25.92
CA THR A 284 -6.48 1.20 25.60
C THR A 284 -6.37 0.38 26.90
N THR A 285 -7.19 -0.64 27.03
CA THR A 285 -7.17 -1.58 28.19
C THR A 285 -6.68 -2.96 27.78
N ASP A 286 -6.89 -3.32 26.51
CA ASP A 286 -6.43 -4.55 25.91
C ASP A 286 -5.85 -4.25 24.52
N PRO A 287 -4.55 -4.45 24.32
CA PRO A 287 -3.92 -4.23 23.02
C PRO A 287 -4.41 -5.16 21.90
N LEU A 288 -5.22 -6.19 22.22
CA LEU A 288 -5.77 -7.13 21.25
C LEU A 288 -7.14 -6.72 20.71
N THR A 289 -7.77 -5.70 21.28
CA THR A 289 -9.10 -5.20 20.89
C THR A 289 -9.07 -3.71 20.58
N LEU A 290 -10.06 -3.23 19.80
CA LEU A 290 -10.31 -1.80 19.63
C LEU A 290 -11.15 -1.23 20.79
N ASP A 291 -11.52 -2.06 21.75
CA ASP A 291 -12.24 -1.63 22.92
C ASP A 291 -11.27 -0.99 23.91
N GLY A 292 -11.69 0.11 24.46
CA GLY A 292 -10.93 0.83 25.45
C GLY A 292 -11.87 1.38 26.53
N ARG A 293 -11.30 1.70 27.68
CA ARG A 293 -12.01 2.35 28.75
C ARG A 293 -12.25 3.83 28.40
N PRO A 294 -13.49 4.35 28.50
CA PRO A 294 -13.70 5.79 28.47
C PRO A 294 -12.85 6.48 29.52
N MET A 295 -12.35 7.67 29.18
CA MET A 295 -11.62 8.57 30.09
C MET A 295 -12.35 9.90 30.18
N THR A 296 -12.27 10.54 31.35
CA THR A 296 -12.56 11.95 31.48
C THR A 296 -11.41 12.78 30.92
N PHE A 297 -11.66 14.06 30.64
CA PHE A 297 -10.59 14.98 30.23
C PHE A 297 -9.47 15.09 31.27
N ASP A 298 -9.82 15.11 32.57
CA ASP A 298 -8.84 15.20 33.64
C ASP A 298 -7.97 13.94 33.76
N GLU A 299 -8.54 12.74 33.59
CA GLU A 299 -7.78 11.49 33.52
C GLU A 299 -6.80 11.50 32.33
N TYR A 300 -7.27 11.98 31.16
CA TYR A 300 -6.41 12.11 29.97
C TYR A 300 -5.26 13.09 30.22
N ARG A 301 -5.57 14.28 30.75
CA ARG A 301 -4.57 15.29 31.12
C ARG A 301 -3.53 14.73 32.10
N GLN A 302 -3.99 14.00 33.12
CA GLN A 302 -3.10 13.35 34.08
C GLN A 302 -2.20 12.29 33.43
N ALA A 303 -2.73 11.49 32.52
CA ALA A 303 -1.94 10.49 31.81
C ALA A 303 -0.87 11.16 30.91
N MET A 304 -1.22 12.26 30.23
CA MET A 304 -0.28 13.01 29.39
C MET A 304 0.85 13.65 30.21
N SER A 305 0.62 14.09 31.45
CA SER A 305 1.62 14.75 32.30
C SER A 305 2.87 13.91 32.58
N ALA A 306 2.80 12.59 32.37
CA ALA A 306 3.94 11.69 32.44
C ALA A 306 4.94 11.89 31.28
N TYR A 307 4.54 12.52 30.17
CA TYR A 307 5.35 12.73 28.99
C TYR A 307 5.95 14.14 28.96
N THR A 308 6.69 14.47 30.01
CA THR A 308 7.47 15.73 30.09
C THR A 308 8.53 15.77 28.98
N PRO A 309 9.03 16.98 28.60
CA PRO A 309 10.10 17.06 27.59
C PRO A 309 11.34 16.24 27.95
N ALA A 310 11.72 16.17 29.23
CA ALA A 310 12.83 15.33 29.70
C ALA A 310 12.54 13.83 29.50
N ARG A 311 11.33 13.39 29.80
CA ARG A 311 10.93 11.98 29.62
C ARG A 311 10.85 11.60 28.12
N VAL A 312 10.36 12.50 27.28
CA VAL A 312 10.34 12.27 25.81
C VAL A 312 11.77 12.23 25.26
N ALA A 313 12.67 13.08 25.74
CA ALA A 313 14.08 13.04 25.35
C ALA A 313 14.73 11.68 25.70
N GLU A 314 14.42 11.13 26.86
CA GLU A 314 14.88 9.79 27.29
C GLU A 314 14.33 8.68 26.41
N LEU A 315 13.02 8.69 26.09
CA LEU A 315 12.33 7.62 25.34
C LEU A 315 12.57 7.70 23.84
N ALA A 316 12.67 8.90 23.28
CA ALA A 316 12.67 9.14 21.84
C ALA A 316 13.98 9.75 21.32
N GLY A 317 14.86 10.21 22.18
CA GLY A 317 16.09 10.89 21.77
C GLY A 317 15.86 12.29 21.16
N VAL A 318 14.67 12.86 21.29
CA VAL A 318 14.31 14.18 20.77
C VAL A 318 14.64 15.24 21.80
N SER A 319 15.27 16.36 21.38
CA SER A 319 15.57 17.44 22.29
C SER A 319 14.29 18.09 22.84
N PRO A 320 14.33 18.62 24.09
CA PRO A 320 13.22 19.41 24.65
C PRO A 320 12.82 20.60 23.77
N ASP A 321 13.79 21.24 23.10
CA ASP A 321 13.53 22.36 22.18
C ASP A 321 12.79 21.93 20.91
N ASP A 322 13.13 20.77 20.34
CA ASP A 322 12.43 20.22 19.19
C ASP A 322 11.00 19.83 19.54
N LEU A 323 10.79 19.20 20.70
CA LEU A 323 9.45 18.86 21.17
C LEU A 323 8.61 20.12 21.43
N SER A 324 9.21 21.14 22.08
CA SER A 324 8.56 22.43 22.32
C SER A 324 8.16 23.11 21.02
N TYR A 325 9.06 23.12 20.03
CA TYR A 325 8.80 23.68 18.71
C TYR A 325 7.61 22.99 18.00
N LEU A 326 7.53 21.65 18.07
CA LEU A 326 6.38 20.92 17.52
C LEU A 326 5.08 21.28 18.22
N ALA A 327 5.09 21.34 19.55
CA ALA A 327 3.91 21.73 20.32
C ALA A 327 3.49 23.18 20.03
N ASP A 328 4.45 24.10 19.86
CA ASP A 328 4.14 25.49 19.47
C ASP A 328 3.49 25.57 18.08
N LEU A 329 3.96 24.77 17.10
CA LEU A 329 3.34 24.72 15.80
C LEU A 329 1.89 24.20 15.87
N PHE A 330 1.68 23.05 16.52
CA PHE A 330 0.33 22.49 16.66
C PHE A 330 -0.60 23.36 17.52
N GLY A 331 -0.07 24.18 18.42
CA GLY A 331 -0.85 25.16 19.20
C GLY A 331 -1.29 26.41 18.42
N ARG A 332 -0.78 26.61 17.19
CA ARG A 332 -1.04 27.79 16.34
C ARG A 332 -2.28 27.57 15.47
N ARG A 333 -3.44 28.07 15.89
CA ARG A 333 -4.74 27.96 15.17
C ARG A 333 -4.84 28.85 13.91
N ASP A 334 -3.94 29.79 13.74
CA ASP A 334 -3.81 30.63 12.56
C ASP A 334 -3.07 29.92 11.40
N LEU A 335 -2.42 28.78 11.68
CA LEU A 335 -1.78 27.94 10.68
C LEU A 335 -2.68 26.76 10.27
N ARG A 336 -2.49 26.30 9.07
CA ARG A 336 -3.06 25.04 8.56
C ARG A 336 -1.96 23.99 8.55
N ILE A 337 -2.20 22.89 9.26
CA ILE A 337 -1.19 21.83 9.45
C ILE A 337 -1.67 20.53 8.82
N THR A 338 -0.90 20.02 7.86
CA THR A 338 -1.10 18.68 7.29
C THR A 338 0.01 17.74 7.77
N SER A 339 -0.36 16.62 8.38
CA SER A 339 0.57 15.54 8.69
C SER A 339 0.53 14.46 7.62
N LEU A 340 1.71 14.01 7.20
CA LEU A 340 1.89 12.93 6.22
C LEU A 340 2.66 11.78 6.84
N TRP A 341 2.14 10.55 6.71
CA TRP A 341 2.90 9.36 7.10
C TRP A 341 2.71 8.20 6.13
N CYS A 342 3.53 7.17 6.27
CA CYS A 342 3.49 5.96 5.48
C CYS A 342 4.02 4.78 6.33
N MET A 343 4.87 3.95 5.77
CA MET A 343 5.33 2.70 6.38
C MET A 343 6.26 2.89 7.61
N GLY A 344 6.89 4.04 7.78
CA GLY A 344 7.68 4.33 8.99
C GLY A 344 6.83 4.25 10.25
N MET A 345 5.57 4.69 10.21
CA MET A 345 4.62 4.58 11.30
C MET A 345 3.77 3.31 11.25
N ASN A 346 3.41 2.85 10.04
CA ASN A 346 2.46 1.73 9.91
C ASN A 346 3.11 0.37 10.20
N GLN A 347 4.38 0.16 9.81
CA GLN A 347 5.09 -1.13 9.99
C GLN A 347 5.77 -1.21 11.36
N HIS A 348 4.96 -1.18 12.38
CA HIS A 348 5.28 -1.21 13.80
C HIS A 348 4.47 -2.25 14.55
N THR A 349 4.99 -2.81 15.64
CA THR A 349 4.18 -3.56 16.61
C THR A 349 3.23 -2.68 17.42
N GLN A 350 3.39 -1.36 17.35
CA GLN A 350 2.51 -0.33 17.90
C GLN A 350 1.92 0.56 16.79
N GLY A 351 1.76 -0.01 15.59
CA GLY A 351 1.35 0.75 14.41
C GLY A 351 -0.03 1.38 14.54
N THR A 352 -0.99 0.68 15.13
CA THR A 352 -2.33 1.23 15.42
C THR A 352 -2.24 2.38 16.41
N ALA A 353 -1.53 2.19 17.53
CA ALA A 353 -1.39 3.19 18.58
C ALA A 353 -0.79 4.51 18.06
N ILE A 354 0.27 4.46 17.25
CA ILE A 354 0.85 5.71 16.73
C ILE A 354 -0.07 6.41 15.73
N ASN A 355 -0.84 5.67 14.92
CA ASN A 355 -1.85 6.28 14.07
C ASN A 355 -2.91 7.01 14.92
N ASP A 356 -3.45 6.36 15.96
CA ASP A 356 -4.41 6.98 16.88
C ASP A 356 -3.85 8.25 17.53
N LEU A 357 -2.59 8.22 17.97
CA LEU A 357 -1.95 9.36 18.64
C LEU A 357 -1.75 10.55 17.69
N VAL A 358 -1.37 10.34 16.43
CA VAL A 358 -1.25 11.43 15.45
C VAL A 358 -2.62 12.02 15.10
N HIS A 359 -3.65 11.19 14.94
CA HIS A 359 -5.02 11.67 14.82
C HIS A 359 -5.41 12.47 16.07
N GLY A 360 -5.07 11.98 17.28
CA GLY A 360 -5.32 12.64 18.54
C GLY A 360 -4.66 14.02 18.64
N VAL A 361 -3.42 14.18 18.18
CA VAL A 361 -2.73 15.48 18.14
C VAL A 361 -3.50 16.48 17.25
N HIS A 362 -3.94 16.07 16.06
CA HIS A 362 -4.76 16.91 15.18
C HIS A 362 -6.10 17.30 15.79
N LEU A 363 -6.80 16.33 16.38
CA LEU A 363 -8.08 16.58 17.05
C LEU A 363 -7.92 17.51 18.27
N LEU A 364 -6.89 17.28 19.10
CA LEU A 364 -6.63 18.07 20.30
C LEU A 364 -6.28 19.54 19.96
N SER A 365 -5.58 19.75 18.86
CA SER A 365 -5.16 21.08 18.39
C SER A 365 -6.18 21.77 17.47
N GLY A 366 -7.28 21.09 17.08
CA GLY A 366 -8.29 21.64 16.18
C GLY A 366 -7.86 21.72 14.70
N HIS A 367 -6.75 21.06 14.32
CA HIS A 367 -6.28 20.99 12.94
C HIS A 367 -7.00 19.89 12.15
N PHE A 368 -8.31 20.07 12.00
CA PHE A 368 -9.19 19.13 11.33
C PHE A 368 -10.38 19.86 10.67
N GLY A 369 -10.84 19.36 9.53
CA GLY A 369 -12.06 19.85 8.90
C GLY A 369 -11.93 21.16 8.11
N LYS A 370 -10.71 21.64 7.89
CA LYS A 370 -10.44 22.80 7.03
C LYS A 370 -9.47 22.40 5.91
N PRO A 371 -9.62 22.94 4.69
CA PRO A 371 -8.67 22.67 3.62
C PRO A 371 -7.24 23.10 3.98
N GLY A 372 -6.33 22.15 4.04
CA GLY A 372 -4.95 22.30 4.50
C GLY A 372 -4.68 21.81 5.93
N ASP A 373 -5.73 21.37 6.64
CA ASP A 373 -5.65 20.81 8.00
C ASP A 373 -6.08 19.34 7.98
N ALA A 374 -5.16 18.42 7.72
CA ALA A 374 -5.50 17.00 7.64
C ALA A 374 -4.39 16.05 8.08
N PRO A 375 -4.71 15.04 8.93
CA PRO A 375 -3.86 13.87 9.11
C PRO A 375 -4.05 12.91 7.91
N THR A 376 -2.99 12.62 7.15
CA THR A 376 -3.08 11.87 5.89
C THR A 376 -2.08 10.72 5.83
N SER A 377 -2.58 9.50 5.75
CA SER A 377 -1.78 8.30 5.49
C SER A 377 -1.63 8.05 3.98
N LEU A 378 -0.39 7.99 3.49
CA LEU A 378 -0.07 7.80 2.09
C LEU A 378 0.15 6.32 1.78
N THR A 379 -0.61 5.79 0.81
CA THR A 379 -0.58 4.37 0.44
C THR A 379 0.56 4.06 -0.53
N GLY A 380 1.28 2.97 -0.27
CA GLY A 380 2.42 2.54 -1.10
C GLY A 380 2.05 1.76 -2.35
N GLN A 381 0.89 1.10 -2.40
CA GLN A 381 0.43 0.29 -3.53
C GLN A 381 -0.68 1.01 -4.30
N PRO A 382 -0.81 0.77 -5.64
CA PRO A 382 -1.66 1.59 -6.50
C PRO A 382 -3.16 1.48 -6.19
N SER A 383 -3.60 0.33 -5.67
CA SER A 383 -5.01 0.05 -5.40
C SER A 383 -5.27 -0.58 -4.04
N ALA A 384 -4.36 -0.45 -3.07
CA ALA A 384 -4.64 -0.97 -1.71
C ALA A 384 -5.86 -0.29 -1.09
N CYS A 385 -6.13 0.97 -1.41
CA CYS A 385 -7.37 1.64 -1.02
C CYS A 385 -8.59 1.06 -1.75
N GLY A 386 -8.50 0.78 -3.06
CA GLY A 386 -9.59 0.18 -3.82
C GLY A 386 -9.89 -1.26 -3.40
N THR A 387 -8.88 -2.11 -3.32
CA THR A 387 -9.10 -3.55 -3.08
C THR A 387 -9.23 -3.91 -1.60
N VAL A 388 -8.52 -3.26 -0.70
CA VAL A 388 -8.53 -3.62 0.73
C VAL A 388 -9.53 -2.77 1.51
N ARG A 389 -9.42 -1.45 1.41
CA ARG A 389 -10.31 -0.50 2.09
C ARG A 389 -11.75 -0.57 1.59
N GLU A 390 -11.92 -0.59 0.26
CA GLU A 390 -13.22 -0.50 -0.39
C GLU A 390 -13.84 -1.88 -0.58
N VAL A 391 -13.14 -2.81 -1.26
CA VAL A 391 -13.62 -4.18 -1.49
C VAL A 391 -13.51 -5.06 -0.26
N GLY A 392 -12.64 -4.72 0.70
CA GLY A 392 -12.54 -5.44 1.97
C GLY A 392 -11.89 -6.82 1.86
N THR A 393 -10.87 -7.00 1.01
CA THR A 393 -10.20 -8.29 0.78
C THR A 393 -9.38 -8.81 1.96
N LEU A 394 -9.73 -8.44 3.18
CA LEU A 394 -9.16 -8.95 4.43
C LEU A 394 -9.92 -10.20 4.92
N ALA A 395 -9.26 -11.05 5.70
CA ALA A 395 -9.84 -12.29 6.21
C ALA A 395 -11.18 -12.11 6.96
N HIS A 396 -11.34 -10.98 7.65
CA HIS A 396 -12.57 -10.61 8.35
C HIS A 396 -13.51 -9.71 7.55
N GLY A 397 -13.04 -9.13 6.42
CA GLY A 397 -13.74 -8.09 5.65
C GLY A 397 -14.78 -8.67 4.69
N LEU A 398 -15.72 -7.81 4.31
CA LEU A 398 -16.67 -7.96 3.18
C LEU A 398 -16.69 -6.62 2.43
N PRO A 399 -17.20 -6.55 1.21
CA PRO A 399 -17.22 -5.30 0.45
C PRO A 399 -17.94 -4.17 1.19
N GLY A 400 -17.54 -2.92 0.92
CA GLY A 400 -18.20 -1.73 1.48
C GLY A 400 -17.91 -1.47 2.96
N GLY A 401 -16.96 -2.18 3.59
CA GLY A 401 -16.65 -2.06 5.01
C GLY A 401 -17.50 -2.94 5.92
N LEU A 402 -18.25 -3.89 5.33
CA LEU A 402 -18.91 -4.96 6.07
C LEU A 402 -17.88 -5.94 6.65
N VAL A 403 -18.27 -6.72 7.67
CA VAL A 403 -17.42 -7.72 8.32
C VAL A 403 -18.17 -9.04 8.55
N VAL A 404 -17.47 -10.16 8.41
CA VAL A 404 -18.05 -11.50 8.51
C VAL A 404 -18.55 -11.84 9.92
N THR A 405 -18.03 -11.20 10.97
CA THR A 405 -18.41 -11.48 12.37
C THR A 405 -19.80 -10.97 12.74
N LYS A 406 -20.36 -9.97 12.02
CA LYS A 406 -21.69 -9.42 12.28
C LYS A 406 -22.74 -10.09 11.42
N ALA A 407 -23.81 -10.58 12.03
CA ALA A 407 -24.88 -11.31 11.33
C ALA A 407 -25.59 -10.42 10.30
N GLU A 408 -25.92 -9.18 10.68
CA GLU A 408 -26.56 -8.20 9.80
C GLU A 408 -25.71 -7.88 8.57
N HIS A 409 -24.37 -7.80 8.70
CA HIS A 409 -23.45 -7.57 7.59
C HIS A 409 -23.41 -8.76 6.62
N ARG A 410 -23.45 -9.99 7.14
CA ARG A 410 -23.53 -11.19 6.30
C ARG A 410 -24.84 -11.25 5.52
N THR A 411 -25.95 -10.97 6.19
CA THR A 411 -27.29 -10.92 5.54
C THR A 411 -27.32 -9.89 4.42
N GLU A 412 -26.77 -8.70 4.63
CA GLU A 412 -26.67 -7.66 3.61
C GLU A 412 -25.81 -8.13 2.43
N ALA A 413 -24.63 -8.70 2.69
CA ALA A 413 -23.75 -9.22 1.66
C ALA A 413 -24.37 -10.39 0.87
N GLU A 414 -25.04 -11.32 1.55
CA GLU A 414 -25.78 -12.41 0.92
C GLU A 414 -26.90 -11.88 0.03
N GLY A 415 -27.58 -10.82 0.46
CA GLY A 415 -28.60 -10.15 -0.36
C GLY A 415 -28.02 -9.54 -1.66
N HIS A 416 -26.90 -8.82 -1.55
CA HIS A 416 -26.22 -8.21 -2.72
C HIS A 416 -25.67 -9.25 -3.70
N TRP A 417 -25.16 -10.37 -3.20
CA TRP A 417 -24.63 -11.49 -4.01
C TRP A 417 -25.71 -12.50 -4.43
N ASN A 418 -26.97 -12.26 -4.06
CA ASN A 418 -28.08 -13.17 -4.30
C ASN A 418 -27.84 -14.59 -3.77
N LEU A 419 -27.20 -14.71 -2.60
CA LEU A 419 -26.87 -15.99 -1.97
C LEU A 419 -28.00 -16.52 -1.06
N PRO A 420 -28.06 -17.85 -0.85
CA PRO A 420 -28.90 -18.42 0.20
C PRO A 420 -28.49 -17.87 1.58
N PRO A 421 -29.45 -17.64 2.51
CA PRO A 421 -29.14 -17.21 3.87
C PRO A 421 -28.17 -18.17 4.60
N GLY A 422 -27.19 -17.60 5.34
CA GLY A 422 -26.21 -18.36 6.09
C GLY A 422 -25.07 -18.95 5.25
N ARG A 423 -24.92 -18.53 3.98
CA ARG A 423 -23.84 -18.97 3.11
C ARG A 423 -22.48 -18.47 3.56
N ILE A 424 -22.38 -17.21 4.00
CA ILE A 424 -21.11 -16.60 4.40
C ILE A 424 -20.71 -17.11 5.78
N ASN A 425 -19.50 -17.69 5.88
CA ASN A 425 -18.95 -18.19 7.14
C ASN A 425 -18.75 -17.03 8.14
N PRO A 426 -19.27 -17.14 9.40
CA PRO A 426 -19.12 -16.10 10.41
C PRO A 426 -17.71 -16.00 11.01
N LYS A 427 -16.89 -17.05 10.91
CA LYS A 427 -15.55 -17.10 11.49
C LYS A 427 -14.54 -16.45 10.52
N PRO A 428 -13.78 -15.43 10.97
CA PRO A 428 -12.70 -14.87 10.15
C PRO A 428 -11.66 -15.92 9.75
N GLY A 429 -11.07 -15.74 8.58
CA GLY A 429 -9.91 -16.52 8.17
C GLY A 429 -8.61 -16.05 8.86
N TYR A 430 -7.49 -16.63 8.49
CA TYR A 430 -6.18 -16.25 8.99
C TYR A 430 -5.69 -14.96 8.31
N HIS A 431 -5.10 -14.05 9.11
CA HIS A 431 -4.35 -12.92 8.55
C HIS A 431 -3.03 -13.41 7.91
N THR A 432 -2.41 -12.59 7.08
CA THR A 432 -1.26 -12.96 6.24
C THR A 432 -0.18 -13.75 6.98
N VAL A 433 0.34 -13.26 8.10
CA VAL A 433 1.45 -13.93 8.82
C VAL A 433 1.00 -15.31 9.31
N GLU A 434 -0.18 -15.43 9.86
CA GLU A 434 -0.71 -16.71 10.35
C GLU A 434 -1.05 -17.67 9.20
N MET A 435 -1.64 -17.17 8.10
CA MET A 435 -1.92 -17.97 6.89
C MET A 435 -0.63 -18.63 6.38
N TRP A 436 0.46 -17.87 6.25
CA TRP A 436 1.75 -18.39 5.79
C TRP A 436 2.41 -19.30 6.82
N ARG A 437 2.27 -19.03 8.11
CA ARG A 437 2.73 -19.92 9.18
C ARG A 437 2.01 -21.28 9.10
N ARG A 438 0.67 -21.30 8.98
CA ARG A 438 -0.13 -22.50 8.80
C ARG A 438 0.23 -23.28 7.53
N PHE A 439 0.52 -22.61 6.44
CA PHE A 439 0.99 -23.22 5.21
C PHE A 439 2.40 -23.80 5.34
N SER A 440 3.27 -23.21 6.14
CA SER A 440 4.65 -23.63 6.38
C SER A 440 4.81 -24.59 7.57
N THR A 441 3.71 -25.05 8.15
CA THR A 441 3.66 -26.02 9.25
C THR A 441 3.15 -27.36 8.72
N PRO A 442 3.70 -28.52 9.18
CA PRO A 442 3.15 -29.84 8.86
C PRO A 442 1.68 -29.98 9.27
N SER A 443 0.91 -30.74 8.49
CA SER A 443 -0.54 -30.84 8.71
C SER A 443 -0.89 -31.52 10.05
N ASP A 444 -0.07 -32.48 10.49
CA ASP A 444 -0.17 -33.15 11.78
C ASP A 444 0.21 -32.27 12.99
N GLN A 445 0.83 -31.10 12.72
CA GLN A 445 1.21 -30.09 13.72
C GLN A 445 0.33 -28.84 13.66
N GLY A 446 -0.84 -28.93 13.03
CA GLY A 446 -1.82 -27.84 12.92
C GLY A 446 -1.66 -26.95 11.67
N GLY A 447 -0.89 -27.40 10.67
CA GLY A 447 -0.77 -26.73 9.37
C GLY A 447 -1.98 -27.03 8.48
N ASP A 448 -3.11 -26.42 8.76
CA ASP A 448 -4.42 -26.66 8.13
C ASP A 448 -4.63 -25.94 6.79
N ILE A 449 -3.71 -25.06 6.36
CA ILE A 449 -3.67 -24.52 5.00
C ILE A 449 -2.75 -25.43 4.18
N ASP A 450 -3.27 -26.05 3.13
CA ASP A 450 -2.51 -26.95 2.25
C ASP A 450 -2.36 -26.42 0.82
N THR A 451 -3.21 -25.48 0.39
CA THR A 451 -3.10 -24.82 -0.91
C THR A 451 -3.21 -23.31 -0.76
N ILE A 452 -2.21 -22.58 -1.26
CA ILE A 452 -2.29 -21.12 -1.41
C ILE A 452 -2.24 -20.74 -2.89
N TRP A 453 -3.22 -19.94 -3.32
CA TRP A 453 -3.19 -19.25 -4.59
C TRP A 453 -2.73 -17.80 -4.39
N VAL A 454 -1.50 -17.53 -4.79
CA VAL A 454 -0.90 -16.19 -4.76
C VAL A 454 -1.25 -15.44 -6.04
N GLN A 455 -1.76 -14.23 -5.93
CA GLN A 455 -2.06 -13.38 -7.09
C GLN A 455 -1.35 -12.02 -6.96
N VAL A 456 -0.59 -11.65 -8.01
CA VAL A 456 0.01 -10.32 -8.21
C VAL A 456 0.92 -9.87 -7.06
N THR A 457 1.65 -10.78 -6.40
CA THR A 457 2.58 -10.45 -5.32
C THR A 457 3.70 -11.47 -5.16
N ASN A 458 4.79 -11.10 -4.44
CA ASN A 458 6.02 -11.90 -4.34
C ASN A 458 6.38 -12.21 -2.87
N PRO A 459 5.61 -13.10 -2.17
CA PRO A 459 5.82 -13.42 -0.76
C PRO A 459 7.19 -14.01 -0.45
N ALA A 460 7.83 -14.73 -1.37
CA ALA A 460 9.21 -15.22 -1.21
C ALA A 460 10.25 -14.09 -1.01
N ARG A 461 9.84 -12.83 -1.17
CA ARG A 461 10.67 -11.64 -0.95
C ARG A 461 10.05 -10.66 0.04
N SER A 462 8.73 -10.62 0.14
CA SER A 462 8.01 -9.60 0.90
C SER A 462 7.55 -10.03 2.29
N LEU A 463 7.44 -11.32 2.59
CA LEU A 463 7.13 -11.78 3.95
C LEU A 463 8.29 -11.47 4.91
N PRO A 464 8.02 -11.14 6.17
CA PRO A 464 9.06 -11.08 7.19
C PRO A 464 9.54 -12.50 7.52
N ASN A 465 10.78 -12.66 8.00
CA ASN A 465 11.35 -13.96 8.36
C ASN A 465 11.02 -15.04 7.31
N VAL A 466 11.43 -14.79 6.07
CA VAL A 466 11.06 -15.60 4.89
C VAL A 466 11.43 -17.09 5.07
N ASP A 467 12.53 -17.37 5.78
CA ASP A 467 12.98 -18.73 6.07
C ASP A 467 12.01 -19.51 6.97
N ALA A 468 11.26 -18.83 7.83
CA ALA A 468 10.24 -19.47 8.66
C ALA A 468 8.86 -19.50 7.98
N LEU A 469 8.49 -18.42 7.26
CA LEU A 469 7.13 -18.27 6.77
C LEU A 469 6.89 -18.79 5.34
N PHE A 470 7.93 -18.88 4.50
CA PHE A 470 7.75 -19.27 3.10
C PHE A 470 8.43 -20.60 2.74
N TYR A 471 9.74 -20.70 2.95
CA TYR A 471 10.51 -21.82 2.42
C TYR A 471 10.19 -23.20 3.02
N PRO A 472 9.78 -23.35 4.28
CA PRO A 472 9.42 -24.68 4.80
C PRO A 472 8.27 -25.33 4.04
N SER A 473 7.26 -24.54 3.62
CA SER A 473 6.12 -25.05 2.84
C SER A 473 6.54 -25.77 1.55
N ARG A 474 7.69 -25.38 0.95
CA ARG A 474 8.18 -25.97 -0.29
C ARG A 474 8.83 -27.36 -0.12
N LYS A 475 9.02 -27.78 1.13
CA LYS A 475 9.59 -29.09 1.49
C LYS A 475 8.57 -30.03 2.13
N LEU A 476 7.40 -29.49 2.53
CA LEU A 476 6.36 -30.25 3.22
C LEU A 476 5.49 -31.01 2.21
N PRO A 477 5.21 -32.30 2.44
CA PRO A 477 4.28 -33.06 1.62
C PRO A 477 2.86 -32.49 1.71
N GLY A 478 2.10 -32.57 0.62
CA GLY A 478 0.70 -32.13 0.56
C GLY A 478 0.51 -30.62 0.40
N LYS A 479 1.53 -29.77 0.61
CA LYS A 479 1.44 -28.33 0.39
C LYS A 479 1.58 -28.01 -1.10
N PHE A 480 0.68 -27.18 -1.65
CA PHE A 480 0.62 -26.83 -3.06
C PHE A 480 0.54 -25.31 -3.26
N LEU A 481 1.47 -24.76 -4.01
CA LEU A 481 1.57 -23.32 -4.26
C LEU A 481 1.18 -23.00 -5.70
N ILE A 482 0.12 -22.23 -5.88
CA ILE A 482 -0.32 -21.68 -7.16
C ILE A 482 0.07 -20.20 -7.21
N VAL A 483 0.65 -19.75 -8.32
CA VAL A 483 1.08 -18.35 -8.47
C VAL A 483 0.60 -17.77 -9.79
N SER A 484 -0.22 -16.72 -9.73
CA SER A 484 -0.57 -15.89 -10.87
C SER A 484 0.32 -14.65 -10.87
N ASP A 485 1.21 -14.52 -11.84
CA ASP A 485 2.13 -13.39 -11.94
C ASP A 485 2.45 -13.05 -13.40
N VAL A 486 3.03 -11.88 -13.60
CA VAL A 486 3.43 -11.36 -14.92
C VAL A 486 4.86 -11.76 -15.30
N TYR A 487 5.69 -12.03 -14.28
CA TYR A 487 7.12 -12.37 -14.42
C TYR A 487 7.50 -13.59 -13.57
N PRO A 488 8.58 -14.29 -13.89
CA PRO A 488 9.10 -15.42 -13.10
C PRO A 488 9.77 -14.91 -11.82
N THR A 489 8.94 -14.40 -10.88
CA THR A 489 9.39 -14.00 -9.56
C THR A 489 9.93 -15.16 -8.75
N ALA A 490 10.65 -14.88 -7.66
CA ALA A 490 11.11 -15.93 -6.75
C ALA A 490 9.94 -16.80 -6.24
N THR A 491 8.76 -16.21 -6.02
CA THR A 491 7.55 -16.94 -5.65
C THR A 491 7.05 -17.83 -6.79
N ALA A 492 6.98 -17.31 -8.01
CA ALA A 492 6.56 -18.07 -9.19
C ALA A 492 7.53 -19.22 -9.49
N MET A 493 8.85 -18.98 -9.34
CA MET A 493 9.87 -20.02 -9.54
C MET A 493 9.86 -21.09 -8.46
N ALA A 494 9.29 -20.82 -7.28
CA ALA A 494 9.08 -21.78 -6.22
C ALA A 494 7.72 -22.51 -6.29
N ALA A 495 6.82 -22.09 -7.17
CA ALA A 495 5.45 -22.60 -7.27
C ALA A 495 5.37 -24.02 -7.85
N ASP A 496 4.28 -24.71 -7.54
CA ASP A 496 3.90 -25.98 -8.17
C ASP A 496 3.14 -25.73 -9.50
N LEU A 497 2.30 -24.67 -9.53
CA LEU A 497 1.58 -24.22 -10.71
C LEU A 497 1.76 -22.71 -10.89
N VAL A 498 2.15 -22.27 -12.09
CA VAL A 498 2.27 -20.86 -12.45
C VAL A 498 1.27 -20.52 -13.52
N LEU A 499 0.51 -19.44 -13.31
CA LEU A 499 -0.50 -18.93 -14.24
C LEU A 499 -0.04 -17.55 -14.76
N PRO A 500 0.05 -17.34 -16.08
CA PRO A 500 0.52 -16.08 -16.64
C PRO A 500 -0.56 -15.01 -16.55
N SER A 501 -0.25 -13.86 -15.94
CA SER A 501 -1.20 -12.75 -15.76
C SER A 501 -0.99 -11.61 -16.77
N ALA A 502 -2.11 -11.00 -17.20
CA ALA A 502 -2.12 -9.72 -17.91
C ALA A 502 -1.88 -8.56 -16.93
N MET A 503 -1.18 -7.53 -17.38
CA MET A 503 -0.75 -6.43 -16.55
C MET A 503 -1.24 -5.07 -17.07
N TRP A 504 -1.77 -4.23 -16.16
CA TRP A 504 -2.07 -2.82 -16.42
C TRP A 504 -2.89 -2.62 -17.72
N VAL A 505 -2.40 -1.90 -18.72
CA VAL A 505 -3.12 -1.62 -19.99
C VAL A 505 -3.26 -2.82 -20.92
N GLU A 506 -2.80 -4.00 -20.52
CA GLU A 506 -3.12 -5.28 -21.19
C GLU A 506 -4.52 -5.79 -20.81
N LYS A 507 -5.18 -5.15 -19.86
CA LYS A 507 -6.54 -5.45 -19.37
C LYS A 507 -7.31 -4.17 -19.03
N ASN A 508 -8.62 -4.26 -18.88
CA ASN A 508 -9.43 -3.24 -18.23
C ASN A 508 -9.09 -3.17 -16.74
N GLY A 509 -9.45 -2.09 -16.08
CA GLY A 509 -9.30 -2.04 -14.63
C GLY A 509 -9.73 -0.76 -13.98
N MET A 510 -9.78 -0.82 -12.65
CA MET A 510 -10.00 0.32 -11.77
C MET A 510 -9.08 0.24 -10.56
N PHE A 511 -8.49 1.37 -10.17
CA PHE A 511 -7.71 1.52 -8.94
C PHE A 511 -8.35 2.54 -7.99
N GLY A 512 -8.14 2.37 -6.69
CA GLY A 512 -8.44 3.35 -5.66
C GLY A 512 -7.17 3.90 -5.02
N ASN A 513 -6.93 5.22 -5.12
CA ASN A 513 -5.71 5.87 -4.59
C ASN A 513 -5.84 6.31 -3.12
N SER A 514 -4.77 6.90 -2.56
CA SER A 514 -4.71 7.28 -1.14
C SER A 514 -5.72 8.37 -0.74
N GLU A 515 -6.21 9.21 -1.66
CA GLU A 515 -7.18 10.27 -1.40
C GLU A 515 -8.64 9.85 -1.67
N ARG A 516 -8.95 8.56 -1.63
CA ARG A 516 -10.31 8.03 -1.89
C ARG A 516 -10.76 8.17 -3.36
N ARG A 517 -9.84 8.37 -4.31
CA ARG A 517 -10.16 8.57 -5.72
C ARG A 517 -10.14 7.23 -6.44
N THR A 518 -11.29 6.83 -6.99
CA THR A 518 -11.43 5.66 -7.87
C THR A 518 -11.17 6.08 -9.31
N GLN A 519 -10.29 5.35 -10.01
CA GLN A 519 -9.75 5.68 -11.34
C GLN A 519 -9.88 4.49 -12.28
N GLN A 520 -10.33 4.71 -13.52
CA GLN A 520 -10.65 3.68 -14.51
C GLN A 520 -9.77 3.82 -15.76
N TRP A 521 -9.48 2.68 -16.41
CA TRP A 521 -8.86 2.62 -17.74
C TRP A 521 -9.39 1.42 -18.53
N PHE A 522 -9.26 1.50 -19.86
CA PHE A 522 -9.52 0.39 -20.75
C PHE A 522 -8.23 -0.31 -21.19
N LYS A 523 -8.37 -1.54 -21.64
CA LYS A 523 -7.33 -2.30 -22.31
C LYS A 523 -6.88 -1.56 -23.57
N MET A 524 -5.57 -1.41 -23.76
CA MET A 524 -4.97 -0.70 -24.90
C MET A 524 -4.11 -1.60 -25.78
N VAL A 525 -3.53 -2.66 -25.21
CA VAL A 525 -2.67 -3.62 -25.90
C VAL A 525 -3.03 -5.05 -25.54
N ALA A 526 -2.68 -6.00 -26.40
CA ALA A 526 -2.87 -7.41 -26.08
C ALA A 526 -1.87 -7.89 -25.03
N PRO A 527 -2.28 -8.78 -24.09
CA PRO A 527 -1.34 -9.45 -23.23
C PRO A 527 -0.45 -10.43 -24.04
N PRO A 528 0.76 -10.77 -23.56
CA PRO A 528 1.67 -11.66 -24.27
C PRO A 528 1.18 -13.12 -24.22
N GLY A 529 1.26 -13.81 -25.37
CA GLY A 529 0.93 -15.22 -25.48
C GLY A 529 -0.47 -15.56 -24.96
N GLU A 530 -0.55 -16.47 -24.00
CA GLU A 530 -1.82 -16.93 -23.41
C GLU A 530 -2.10 -16.27 -22.05
N ALA A 531 -1.43 -15.17 -21.67
CA ALA A 531 -1.67 -14.49 -20.40
C ALA A 531 -3.12 -13.97 -20.30
N ARG A 532 -3.71 -14.08 -19.10
CA ARG A 532 -5.09 -13.67 -18.78
C ARG A 532 -5.09 -12.84 -17.51
N ASP A 533 -6.04 -11.92 -17.37
CA ASP A 533 -6.20 -11.16 -16.12
C ASP A 533 -6.67 -12.07 -14.97
N ASP A 534 -6.40 -11.62 -13.74
CA ASP A 534 -6.70 -12.39 -12.54
C ASP A 534 -8.23 -12.49 -12.29
N CYS A 535 -9.01 -11.56 -12.81
CA CYS A 535 -10.48 -11.62 -12.80
C CYS A 535 -10.97 -12.80 -13.65
N TRP A 536 -10.50 -12.90 -14.90
CA TRP A 536 -10.82 -14.04 -15.77
C TRP A 536 -10.40 -15.37 -15.12
N GLN A 537 -9.19 -15.46 -14.58
CA GLN A 537 -8.69 -16.67 -13.93
C GLN A 537 -9.62 -17.10 -12.78
N THR A 538 -10.02 -16.13 -11.94
CA THR A 538 -10.91 -16.37 -10.79
C THR A 538 -12.29 -16.86 -11.23
N ILE A 539 -12.89 -16.21 -12.26
CA ILE A 539 -14.22 -16.58 -12.77
C ILE A 539 -14.17 -17.93 -13.52
N ALA A 540 -13.07 -18.20 -14.23
CA ALA A 540 -12.87 -19.48 -14.91
C ALA A 540 -12.78 -20.66 -13.93
N VAL A 541 -12.10 -20.48 -12.80
CA VAL A 541 -12.09 -21.46 -11.69
C VAL A 541 -13.48 -21.65 -11.10
N ALA A 542 -14.20 -20.55 -10.83
CA ALA A 542 -15.58 -20.61 -10.34
C ALA A 542 -16.50 -21.36 -11.31
N ARG A 543 -16.36 -21.12 -12.60
CA ARG A 543 -17.17 -21.80 -13.63
C ARG A 543 -16.88 -23.28 -13.71
N ARG A 544 -15.61 -23.69 -13.63
CA ARG A 544 -15.26 -25.12 -13.60
C ARG A 544 -15.78 -25.81 -12.35
N LEU A 545 -15.74 -25.15 -11.20
CA LEU A 545 -16.37 -25.65 -9.97
C LEU A 545 -17.89 -25.84 -10.15
N HIS A 546 -18.55 -24.86 -10.78
CA HIS A 546 -19.97 -24.96 -11.14
C HIS A 546 -20.26 -26.15 -12.03
N ASP A 547 -19.51 -26.33 -13.11
CA ASP A 547 -19.68 -27.40 -14.09
C ASP A 547 -19.40 -28.79 -13.50
N ARG A 548 -18.56 -28.86 -12.44
CA ARG A 548 -18.36 -30.08 -11.63
C ARG A 548 -19.39 -30.24 -10.50
N GLY A 549 -20.44 -29.41 -10.48
CA GLY A 549 -21.56 -29.55 -9.56
C GLY A 549 -21.34 -28.95 -8.15
N HIS A 550 -20.30 -28.11 -7.94
CA HIS A 550 -20.07 -27.49 -6.63
C HIS A 550 -21.25 -26.59 -6.24
N PRO A 551 -21.97 -26.88 -5.12
CA PRO A 551 -23.23 -26.20 -4.78
C PRO A 551 -23.03 -24.69 -4.50
N GLY A 552 -21.86 -24.30 -4.02
CA GLY A 552 -21.53 -22.90 -3.72
C GLY A 552 -21.38 -22.01 -4.94
N MET A 553 -21.25 -22.57 -6.14
CA MET A 553 -21.15 -21.79 -7.37
C MET A 553 -22.52 -21.42 -7.98
N LYS A 554 -23.60 -21.63 -7.22
CA LYS A 554 -24.95 -21.19 -7.58
C LYS A 554 -25.47 -20.18 -6.57
N ASP A 555 -26.18 -19.19 -7.08
CA ASP A 555 -26.96 -18.25 -6.28
C ASP A 555 -28.25 -18.93 -5.76
N LYS A 556 -29.10 -18.21 -5.02
CA LYS A 556 -30.34 -18.75 -4.46
C LYS A 556 -31.36 -19.16 -5.53
N ASP A 557 -31.24 -18.61 -6.75
CA ASP A 557 -32.14 -18.89 -7.87
C ASP A 557 -31.58 -20.00 -8.81
N GLY A 558 -30.45 -20.63 -8.39
CA GLY A 558 -29.80 -21.71 -9.14
C GLY A 558 -28.92 -21.24 -10.28
N LYS A 559 -28.74 -19.92 -10.51
CA LYS A 559 -27.88 -19.36 -11.53
C LYS A 559 -26.43 -19.42 -11.12
N PHE A 560 -25.54 -19.37 -12.11
CA PHE A 560 -24.09 -19.28 -11.84
C PHE A 560 -23.74 -18.03 -11.02
N LEU A 561 -22.89 -18.19 -10.04
CA LEU A 561 -22.50 -17.12 -9.07
C LEU A 561 -21.98 -15.84 -9.76
N PHE A 562 -21.25 -15.97 -10.86
CA PHE A 562 -20.77 -14.84 -11.67
C PHE A 562 -21.59 -14.78 -12.97
N ASN A 563 -22.80 -14.25 -12.88
CA ASN A 563 -23.69 -14.11 -14.02
C ASN A 563 -23.27 -12.91 -14.89
N ILE A 564 -22.27 -13.12 -15.76
CA ILE A 564 -21.83 -12.13 -16.75
C ILE A 564 -22.72 -12.27 -17.99
N VAL A 565 -23.29 -11.16 -18.44
CA VAL A 565 -24.25 -11.13 -19.55
C VAL A 565 -23.80 -10.21 -20.68
N ASP A 566 -24.29 -10.47 -21.88
CA ASP A 566 -24.14 -9.58 -23.03
C ASP A 566 -25.23 -8.47 -23.02
N GLU A 567 -25.25 -7.63 -24.05
CA GLU A 567 -26.23 -6.54 -24.26
C GLU A 567 -27.68 -7.01 -24.43
N THR A 568 -27.88 -8.30 -24.56
CA THR A 568 -29.22 -8.93 -24.67
C THR A 568 -29.56 -9.75 -23.42
N ASP A 569 -28.88 -9.52 -22.30
CA ASP A 569 -29.02 -10.24 -21.03
C ASP A 569 -28.76 -11.76 -21.11
N ARG A 570 -28.04 -12.24 -22.14
CA ARG A 570 -27.65 -13.64 -22.27
C ARG A 570 -26.30 -13.90 -21.60
N PRO A 571 -26.17 -15.01 -20.85
CA PRO A 571 -24.90 -15.38 -20.22
C PRO A 571 -23.77 -15.54 -21.23
N VAL A 572 -22.62 -14.95 -20.93
CA VAL A 572 -21.39 -15.06 -21.74
C VAL A 572 -20.53 -16.21 -21.23
N PRO A 573 -20.14 -17.15 -22.08
CA PRO A 573 -19.21 -18.21 -21.69
C PRO A 573 -17.82 -17.65 -21.31
N VAL A 574 -17.31 -18.05 -20.16
CA VAL A 574 -16.00 -17.56 -19.64
C VAL A 574 -14.83 -17.95 -20.55
N TRP A 575 -14.91 -19.10 -21.23
CA TRP A 575 -13.88 -19.57 -22.18
C TRP A 575 -13.91 -18.86 -23.55
N ASP A 576 -14.99 -18.16 -23.89
CA ASP A 576 -14.95 -17.19 -24.97
C ASP A 576 -14.32 -15.89 -24.48
N TRP A 577 -13.00 -15.94 -24.22
CA TRP A 577 -12.26 -14.82 -23.66
C TRP A 577 -12.30 -13.54 -24.51
N ARG A 578 -12.53 -13.64 -25.81
CA ARG A 578 -12.70 -12.46 -26.68
C ARG A 578 -14.01 -11.76 -26.35
N ARG A 579 -15.10 -12.49 -26.34
CA ARG A 579 -16.43 -11.99 -25.99
C ARG A 579 -16.47 -11.53 -24.51
N TYR A 580 -15.73 -12.21 -23.63
CA TYR A 580 -15.58 -11.82 -22.23
C TYR A 580 -15.04 -10.39 -22.08
N TYR A 581 -14.04 -9.98 -22.88
CA TYR A 581 -13.56 -8.60 -22.86
C TYR A 581 -14.54 -7.64 -23.55
N ASP A 582 -15.22 -8.04 -24.60
CA ASP A 582 -16.16 -7.20 -25.35
C ASP A 582 -17.36 -6.77 -24.50
N VAL A 583 -17.82 -7.61 -23.58
CA VAL A 583 -18.97 -7.31 -22.68
C VAL A 583 -18.58 -6.51 -21.44
N ASN A 584 -17.34 -6.06 -21.31
CA ASN A 584 -16.83 -5.27 -20.19
C ASN A 584 -17.20 -5.83 -18.81
N VAL A 585 -16.65 -7.00 -18.49
CA VAL A 585 -16.89 -7.73 -17.23
C VAL A 585 -16.57 -6.85 -16.01
N ASP A 586 -15.50 -6.02 -16.11
CA ASP A 586 -15.13 -5.10 -15.04
C ASP A 586 -16.26 -4.13 -14.68
N ALA A 587 -16.98 -3.61 -15.68
CA ALA A 587 -18.12 -2.74 -15.43
C ALA A 587 -19.25 -3.47 -14.70
N GLN A 588 -19.56 -4.71 -15.08
CA GLN A 588 -20.64 -5.49 -14.46
C GLN A 588 -20.32 -5.82 -13.00
N LEU A 589 -19.08 -6.27 -12.72
CA LEU A 589 -18.63 -6.52 -11.35
C LEU A 589 -18.56 -5.24 -10.52
N PHE A 590 -18.16 -4.12 -11.11
CA PHE A 590 -18.12 -2.84 -10.42
C PHE A 590 -19.52 -2.35 -10.06
N GLU A 591 -20.51 -2.48 -10.96
CA GLU A 591 -21.90 -2.09 -10.66
C GLU A 591 -22.53 -2.99 -9.58
N GLU A 592 -22.16 -4.26 -9.49
CA GLU A 592 -22.57 -5.12 -8.39
C GLU A 592 -21.89 -4.67 -7.09
N TYR A 593 -20.56 -4.42 -7.11
CA TYR A 593 -19.81 -3.92 -5.98
C TYR A 593 -20.31 -2.56 -5.48
N ARG A 594 -20.68 -1.65 -6.36
CA ARG A 594 -21.19 -0.31 -6.05
C ARG A 594 -22.38 -0.33 -5.07
N ARG A 595 -23.18 -1.39 -5.05
CA ARG A 595 -24.30 -1.56 -4.11
C ARG A 595 -23.81 -1.64 -2.67
N PHE A 596 -22.68 -2.29 -2.41
CA PHE A 596 -22.06 -2.42 -1.10
C PHE A 596 -21.49 -1.09 -0.58
N SER A 597 -21.04 -0.20 -1.45
CA SER A 597 -20.36 1.02 -1.05
C SER A 597 -21.24 1.95 -0.21
N ARG A 598 -22.56 1.85 -0.37
CA ARG A 598 -23.56 2.64 0.35
C ARG A 598 -23.59 2.36 1.86
N HIS A 599 -23.22 1.16 2.29
CA HIS A 599 -23.26 0.73 3.70
C HIS A 599 -22.50 1.70 4.65
N LYS A 600 -21.35 2.20 4.22
CA LYS A 600 -20.51 3.14 4.99
C LYS A 600 -20.44 4.53 4.36
N HIS A 601 -21.48 4.93 3.62
CA HIS A 601 -21.51 6.23 2.96
C HIS A 601 -20.28 6.48 2.09
N LYS A 602 -19.84 5.44 1.38
CA LYS A 602 -18.72 5.48 0.41
C LYS A 602 -19.25 5.47 -1.03
N ASP A 603 -20.40 6.07 -1.26
CA ASP A 603 -21.14 6.00 -2.51
C ASP A 603 -20.24 6.22 -3.72
N LEU A 604 -20.40 5.36 -4.71
CA LEU A 604 -19.69 5.40 -5.97
C LEU A 604 -20.64 5.84 -7.08
N ALA A 605 -20.14 6.61 -8.03
CA ALA A 605 -20.86 6.91 -9.26
C ALA A 605 -21.01 5.64 -10.13
N PRO A 606 -21.91 5.61 -11.11
CA PRO A 606 -21.94 4.57 -12.13
C PRO A 606 -20.59 4.46 -12.87
N TYR A 607 -20.26 3.26 -13.35
CA TYR A 607 -19.00 3.00 -14.05
C TYR A 607 -18.73 4.00 -15.20
N ALA A 608 -19.80 4.38 -15.92
CA ALA A 608 -19.70 5.30 -17.05
C ALA A 608 -19.15 6.68 -16.68
N GLU A 609 -19.33 7.15 -15.43
CA GLU A 609 -18.78 8.43 -14.98
C GLU A 609 -17.26 8.37 -14.78
N TYR A 610 -16.74 7.24 -14.34
CA TYR A 610 -15.27 7.02 -14.23
C TYR A 610 -14.59 6.91 -15.59
N VAL A 611 -15.31 6.46 -16.62
CA VAL A 611 -14.82 6.47 -18.01
C VAL A 611 -14.55 7.90 -18.49
N LYS A 612 -15.44 8.84 -18.16
CA LYS A 612 -15.30 10.26 -18.54
C LYS A 612 -14.24 11.00 -17.72
N ALA A 613 -14.14 10.69 -16.43
CA ALA A 613 -13.28 11.38 -15.46
C ALA A 613 -11.84 10.82 -15.42
N ARG A 614 -10.91 11.56 -14.74
CA ARG A 614 -9.58 11.08 -14.31
C ARG A 614 -9.64 10.52 -12.88
N GLY A 615 -10.81 10.01 -12.52
CA GLY A 615 -11.15 9.50 -11.21
C GLY A 615 -11.99 10.47 -10.39
N LEU A 616 -12.80 9.91 -9.50
CA LEU A 616 -13.71 10.64 -8.61
C LEU A 616 -13.47 10.18 -7.16
N ARG A 617 -13.45 11.13 -6.22
CA ARG A 617 -13.29 10.87 -4.78
C ARG A 617 -14.64 10.56 -4.15
N TRP A 618 -14.78 9.35 -3.63
CA TRP A 618 -16.01 8.98 -2.93
C TRP A 618 -16.15 9.67 -1.55
N PRO A 619 -17.39 9.86 -1.05
CA PRO A 619 -18.67 9.61 -1.73
C PRO A 619 -18.84 10.48 -2.97
N VAL A 620 -19.43 9.85 -4.00
CA VAL A 620 -19.83 10.54 -5.21
C VAL A 620 -21.36 10.46 -5.30
N VAL A 621 -22.02 11.60 -5.20
CA VAL A 621 -23.48 11.65 -5.12
C VAL A 621 -24.09 12.35 -6.32
N GLU A 622 -25.23 11.81 -6.79
CA GLU A 622 -25.99 12.44 -7.86
C GLU A 622 -26.63 13.74 -7.37
N GLN A 623 -26.51 14.78 -8.18
CA GLN A 623 -27.12 16.08 -7.95
C GLN A 623 -28.51 16.15 -8.61
N PRO A 624 -29.36 17.13 -8.24
CA PRO A 624 -30.68 17.29 -8.86
C PRO A 624 -30.67 17.51 -10.38
N ASP A 625 -29.57 17.99 -10.93
CA ASP A 625 -29.34 18.18 -12.37
C ASP A 625 -28.75 16.95 -13.07
N HIS A 626 -28.75 15.79 -12.41
CA HIS A 626 -28.16 14.54 -12.86
C HIS A 626 -26.64 14.56 -13.08
N THR A 627 -25.93 15.57 -12.60
CA THR A 627 -24.46 15.54 -12.53
C THR A 627 -24.00 14.79 -11.28
N TRP A 628 -22.75 14.33 -11.28
CA TRP A 628 -22.15 13.59 -10.16
C TRP A 628 -21.09 14.44 -9.46
N ARG A 629 -21.32 14.70 -8.16
CA ARG A 629 -20.40 15.48 -7.33
C ARG A 629 -19.55 14.56 -6.45
N GLU A 630 -18.21 14.69 -6.55
CA GLU A 630 -17.26 14.06 -5.64
C GLU A 630 -17.13 14.84 -4.32
N THR A 631 -16.64 14.16 -3.28
CA THR A 631 -16.41 14.74 -1.95
C THR A 631 -14.92 14.96 -1.71
N LYS A 632 -14.51 16.19 -1.42
CA LYS A 632 -13.11 16.55 -1.11
C LYS A 632 -12.75 16.28 0.35
N PHE A 633 -13.56 16.80 1.26
CA PHE A 633 -13.33 16.72 2.70
C PHE A 633 -14.46 15.93 3.38
N ARG A 634 -14.08 14.86 4.08
CA ARG A 634 -15.04 14.03 4.82
C ARG A 634 -15.38 14.66 6.16
N PHE A 635 -16.59 14.37 6.66
CA PHE A 635 -17.10 14.84 7.94
C PHE A 635 -17.33 16.35 8.03
N VAL A 636 -17.14 17.09 6.95
CA VAL A 636 -17.24 18.55 6.90
C VAL A 636 -18.52 18.97 6.21
N ARG A 637 -19.32 19.82 6.89
CA ARG A 637 -20.56 20.37 6.36
C ARG A 637 -20.32 21.18 5.09
N GLY A 638 -21.15 20.94 4.07
CA GLY A 638 -21.05 21.58 2.76
C GLY A 638 -20.19 20.84 1.74
N ASP A 639 -19.17 20.09 2.19
CA ASP A 639 -18.38 19.22 1.33
C ASP A 639 -18.90 17.78 1.37
N ASP A 640 -19.06 17.21 2.58
CA ASP A 640 -19.58 15.87 2.77
C ASP A 640 -21.12 15.87 2.80
N PRO A 641 -21.77 15.12 1.88
CA PRO A 641 -23.24 15.08 1.83
C PRO A 641 -23.88 14.50 3.10
N TYR A 642 -23.14 13.77 3.91
CA TYR A 642 -23.62 13.12 5.14
C TYR A 642 -23.34 13.93 6.41
N ALA A 643 -22.53 14.98 6.36
CA ALA A 643 -22.31 15.90 7.47
C ALA A 643 -23.35 17.03 7.43
N THR A 644 -24.49 16.82 8.12
CA THR A 644 -25.67 17.69 8.02
C THR A 644 -25.97 18.51 9.26
N LYS A 645 -25.45 18.11 10.44
CA LYS A 645 -25.82 18.71 11.73
C LYS A 645 -24.94 19.87 12.14
N ASP A 646 -23.61 19.69 12.10
CA ASP A 646 -22.60 20.64 12.58
C ASP A 646 -21.53 20.89 11.52
N ASP A 647 -20.62 21.84 11.77
CA ASP A 647 -19.51 22.15 10.87
C ASP A 647 -18.62 20.92 10.65
N VAL A 648 -18.43 20.09 11.69
CA VAL A 648 -17.82 18.76 11.65
C VAL A 648 -18.76 17.75 12.30
N GLN A 649 -18.92 16.57 11.68
CA GLN A 649 -19.79 15.51 12.21
C GLN A 649 -19.18 14.14 11.93
N PHE A 650 -18.73 13.45 12.97
CA PHE A 650 -18.20 12.09 12.87
C PHE A 650 -19.32 11.04 12.91
N TYR A 651 -20.20 11.04 11.92
CA TYR A 651 -21.43 10.24 11.86
C TYR A 651 -21.19 8.72 11.80
N HIS A 652 -19.91 8.25 11.71
CA HIS A 652 -19.51 6.85 11.90
C HIS A 652 -18.92 6.58 13.28
N SER A 653 -19.01 7.54 14.22
CA SER A 653 -18.31 7.46 15.49
C SER A 653 -18.54 6.13 16.23
N VAL A 654 -17.47 5.64 16.84
CA VAL A 654 -17.48 4.39 17.64
C VAL A 654 -18.48 4.48 18.78
N THR A 655 -18.65 5.67 19.36
CA THR A 655 -19.55 5.96 20.48
C THR A 655 -21.00 6.30 20.06
N LYS A 656 -21.29 6.40 18.77
CA LYS A 656 -22.61 6.70 18.18
C LYS A 656 -23.19 8.05 18.62
N ASP A 657 -22.33 9.02 18.88
CA ASP A 657 -22.67 10.37 19.33
C ASP A 657 -22.09 11.47 18.41
N ASP A 658 -21.72 11.11 17.21
CA ASP A 658 -21.12 11.98 16.19
C ASP A 658 -19.74 12.57 16.62
N ARG A 659 -19.01 11.93 17.56
CA ARG A 659 -17.71 12.38 18.08
C ARG A 659 -16.57 11.43 17.71
N ALA A 660 -15.39 11.98 17.41
CA ALA A 660 -14.17 11.22 17.23
C ALA A 660 -13.55 10.81 18.59
N LEU A 661 -12.66 9.83 18.57
CA LEU A 661 -11.94 9.38 19.77
C LEU A 661 -10.52 9.90 19.80
N ILE A 662 -10.13 10.56 20.88
CA ILE A 662 -8.76 10.85 21.25
C ILE A 662 -8.29 9.74 22.20
N TRP A 663 -7.32 8.96 21.73
CA TRP A 663 -6.81 7.81 22.48
C TRP A 663 -5.59 8.18 23.33
N PHE A 664 -5.47 7.52 24.48
CA PHE A 664 -4.22 7.39 25.21
C PHE A 664 -3.65 5.99 24.99
N HIS A 665 -2.43 5.95 24.44
CA HIS A 665 -1.61 4.75 24.33
C HIS A 665 -0.26 5.01 24.98
N PRO A 666 0.13 4.25 26.03
CA PRO A 666 1.45 4.42 26.62
C PRO A 666 2.54 3.95 25.65
N HIS A 667 3.69 4.63 25.68
CA HIS A 667 4.87 4.18 24.96
C HIS A 667 5.27 2.78 25.45
N GLN A 668 5.58 1.89 24.51
CA GLN A 668 6.19 0.58 24.74
C GLN A 668 7.46 0.46 23.91
N PRO A 669 8.51 -0.21 24.40
CA PRO A 669 9.73 -0.43 23.65
C PRO A 669 9.48 -1.32 22.42
N PRO A 670 10.37 -1.29 21.42
CA PRO A 670 10.28 -2.22 20.29
C PRO A 670 10.49 -3.68 20.74
N PRO A 671 9.99 -4.66 19.98
CA PRO A 671 10.09 -6.08 20.33
C PRO A 671 11.53 -6.60 20.36
N GLU A 672 12.43 -5.95 19.64
CA GLU A 672 13.88 -6.17 19.75
C GLU A 672 14.60 -4.84 19.97
N VAL A 673 15.44 -4.82 21.01
CA VAL A 673 16.36 -3.72 21.28
C VAL A 673 17.80 -4.20 21.01
N PRO A 674 18.72 -3.29 20.65
CA PRO A 674 20.13 -3.63 20.53
C PRO A 674 20.69 -4.24 21.83
N ASP A 675 21.54 -5.25 21.68
CA ASP A 675 22.26 -5.87 22.76
C ASP A 675 23.73 -6.14 22.37
N ARG A 676 24.48 -6.81 23.25
CA ARG A 676 25.91 -7.11 23.02
C ARG A 676 26.15 -7.93 21.74
N ASP A 677 25.23 -8.86 21.40
CA ASP A 677 25.40 -9.77 20.27
C ASP A 677 24.89 -9.14 18.96
N TYR A 678 23.90 -8.26 19.05
CA TYR A 678 23.24 -7.56 17.92
C TYR A 678 23.12 -6.07 18.25
N PRO A 679 24.23 -5.30 18.16
CA PRO A 679 24.31 -3.94 18.72
C PRO A 679 23.65 -2.84 17.88
N MET A 680 23.11 -3.15 16.71
CA MET A 680 22.56 -2.17 15.79
C MET A 680 21.09 -2.44 15.48
N LEU A 681 20.34 -1.40 15.11
CA LEU A 681 18.95 -1.52 14.62
C LEU A 681 18.88 -1.38 13.11
N LEU A 682 18.31 -2.38 12.45
CA LEU A 682 18.02 -2.36 11.02
C LEU A 682 16.64 -1.75 10.75
N CYS A 683 16.61 -0.75 9.87
CA CYS A 683 15.40 -0.24 9.23
C CYS A 683 15.42 -0.59 7.74
N THR A 684 14.35 -1.17 7.22
CA THR A 684 14.21 -1.40 5.77
C THR A 684 13.42 -0.27 5.11
N GLY A 685 13.62 -0.05 3.81
CA GLY A 685 12.91 0.99 3.09
C GLY A 685 12.96 0.86 1.57
N ARG A 686 12.68 1.96 0.88
CA ARG A 686 12.64 2.06 -0.58
C ARG A 686 13.66 3.04 -1.12
N VAL A 687 13.86 2.98 -2.44
CA VAL A 687 14.57 3.96 -3.26
C VAL A 687 13.63 4.47 -4.36
N ILE A 688 13.92 5.66 -4.90
CA ILE A 688 13.04 6.29 -5.89
C ILE A 688 12.97 5.50 -7.20
N GLU A 689 14.03 4.81 -7.59
CA GLU A 689 14.13 4.05 -8.84
C GLU A 689 13.27 2.79 -8.83
N HIS A 690 13.16 2.15 -7.66
CA HIS A 690 12.50 0.86 -7.57
C HIS A 690 11.20 0.90 -6.76
N TRP A 691 10.31 0.00 -7.12
CA TRP A 691 9.01 -0.12 -6.49
C TRP A 691 8.82 -1.51 -5.87
N HIS A 692 8.53 -1.54 -4.55
CA HIS A 692 8.44 -2.75 -3.74
C HIS A 692 9.66 -3.66 -3.87
N THR A 693 9.44 -4.96 -4.17
CA THR A 693 10.48 -5.99 -4.33
C THR A 693 11.23 -5.91 -5.68
N GLY A 694 11.10 -4.81 -6.40
CA GLY A 694 11.81 -4.59 -7.65
C GLY A 694 11.32 -5.41 -8.85
N THR A 695 10.46 -6.41 -8.67
CA THR A 695 10.02 -7.37 -9.69
C THR A 695 9.81 -6.74 -11.08
N ILE A 696 9.13 -5.62 -11.15
CA ILE A 696 8.84 -4.93 -12.41
C ILE A 696 9.93 -3.91 -12.75
N THR A 697 10.34 -3.10 -11.78
CA THR A 697 11.26 -1.99 -12.03
C THR A 697 12.67 -2.43 -12.33
N MET A 698 13.14 -3.58 -11.83
CA MET A 698 14.42 -4.19 -12.20
C MET A 698 14.45 -4.70 -13.66
N ARG A 699 13.28 -4.90 -14.28
CA ARG A 699 13.12 -5.26 -15.70
C ARG A 699 13.00 -4.05 -16.63
N ILE A 700 13.09 -2.85 -16.07
CA ILE A 700 13.16 -1.58 -16.82
C ILE A 700 14.63 -1.17 -16.88
N PRO A 701 15.31 -1.26 -18.05
CA PRO A 701 16.75 -1.10 -18.12
C PRO A 701 17.28 0.24 -17.58
N GLN A 702 16.52 1.33 -17.74
CA GLN A 702 16.90 2.65 -17.25
C GLN A 702 16.92 2.70 -15.72
N LEU A 703 15.92 2.11 -15.07
CA LEU A 703 15.81 2.07 -13.61
C LEU A 703 16.83 1.11 -13.00
N GLN A 704 17.00 -0.05 -13.62
CA GLN A 704 17.98 -1.05 -13.20
C GLN A 704 19.42 -0.52 -13.29
N ARG A 705 19.77 0.22 -14.36
CA ARG A 705 21.07 0.88 -14.45
C ARG A 705 21.28 1.99 -13.43
N ALA A 706 20.22 2.73 -13.11
CA ALA A 706 20.28 3.82 -12.14
C ALA A 706 20.48 3.32 -10.69
N MET A 707 19.97 2.12 -10.37
CA MET A 707 20.11 1.48 -9.06
C MET A 707 20.19 -0.05 -9.27
N PRO A 708 21.39 -0.60 -9.55
CA PRO A 708 21.53 -2.00 -9.99
C PRO A 708 21.40 -3.03 -8.88
N GLN A 709 21.66 -2.67 -7.63
CA GLN A 709 21.62 -3.58 -6.47
C GLN A 709 21.27 -2.84 -5.18
N ALA A 710 20.82 -3.59 -4.18
CA ALA A 710 20.63 -3.06 -2.82
C ALA A 710 21.98 -2.86 -2.12
N TYR A 711 21.96 -2.04 -1.09
CA TYR A 711 23.15 -1.61 -0.35
C TYR A 711 22.83 -1.46 1.14
N CYS A 712 23.86 -1.40 1.95
CA CYS A 712 23.80 -1.13 3.37
C CYS A 712 24.27 0.30 3.66
N GLU A 713 23.37 1.19 4.12
CA GLU A 713 23.79 2.50 4.67
C GLU A 713 24.05 2.35 6.17
N ILE A 714 25.25 2.77 6.61
CA ILE A 714 25.65 2.86 8.01
C ILE A 714 26.36 4.19 8.27
N HIS A 715 26.41 4.60 9.51
CA HIS A 715 27.16 5.81 9.91
C HIS A 715 28.67 5.61 9.71
N ARG A 716 29.40 6.68 9.30
CA ARG A 716 30.85 6.62 9.08
C ARG A 716 31.63 6.20 10.33
N ALA A 717 31.18 6.57 11.52
CA ALA A 717 31.82 6.13 12.78
C ALA A 717 31.67 4.61 12.98
N ASP A 718 30.50 4.04 12.65
CA ASP A 718 30.28 2.58 12.74
C ASP A 718 31.14 1.85 11.71
N ALA A 719 31.24 2.38 10.48
CA ALA A 719 32.08 1.83 9.44
C ALA A 719 33.57 1.82 9.86
N ALA A 720 34.05 2.93 10.43
CA ALA A 720 35.41 3.04 10.94
C ALA A 720 35.69 2.05 12.08
N ALA A 721 34.74 1.90 13.03
CA ALA A 721 34.85 0.93 14.13
C ALA A 721 34.87 -0.53 13.62
N LEU A 722 34.15 -0.83 12.52
CA LEU A 722 34.13 -2.14 11.88
C LEU A 722 35.32 -2.36 10.94
N GLY A 723 36.10 -1.32 10.62
CA GLY A 723 37.18 -1.37 9.63
C GLY A 723 36.68 -1.63 8.21
N VAL A 724 35.49 -1.06 7.84
CA VAL A 724 34.84 -1.29 6.57
C VAL A 724 34.90 -0.03 5.71
N ALA A 725 35.26 -0.17 4.44
CA ALA A 725 35.31 0.90 3.44
C ALA A 725 34.01 0.99 2.63
N ASP A 726 33.81 2.12 1.95
CA ASP A 726 32.72 2.28 0.97
C ASP A 726 32.82 1.27 -0.17
N GLY A 727 31.70 0.65 -0.55
CA GLY A 727 31.66 -0.42 -1.56
C GLY A 727 32.10 -1.81 -1.07
N GLU A 728 32.66 -1.93 0.13
CA GLU A 728 33.06 -3.24 0.68
C GLU A 728 31.81 -4.06 1.04
N VAL A 729 31.85 -5.38 0.74
CA VAL A 729 30.74 -6.28 1.08
C VAL A 729 30.79 -6.66 2.55
N VAL A 730 29.69 -6.46 3.22
CA VAL A 730 29.48 -6.86 4.62
C VAL A 730 28.38 -7.91 4.74
N THR A 731 28.42 -8.68 5.83
CA THR A 731 27.34 -9.56 6.26
C THR A 731 26.53 -8.88 7.34
N ILE A 732 25.22 -8.64 7.09
CA ILE A 732 24.23 -8.30 8.10
C ILE A 732 23.62 -9.58 8.63
N GLU A 733 23.64 -9.75 9.93
CA GLU A 733 23.14 -10.94 10.62
C GLU A 733 22.16 -10.55 11.73
N SER A 734 21.06 -11.28 11.85
CA SER A 734 20.12 -11.23 12.98
C SER A 734 19.98 -12.62 13.60
N ARG A 735 19.11 -12.77 14.60
CA ARG A 735 18.77 -14.07 15.21
C ARG A 735 18.09 -15.05 14.24
N ARG A 736 17.64 -14.58 13.08
CA ARG A 736 16.84 -15.33 12.09
C ARG A 736 17.64 -15.76 10.87
N GLY A 737 18.55 -14.89 10.41
CA GLY A 737 19.29 -15.17 9.19
C GLY A 737 20.38 -14.14 8.93
N ARG A 738 20.94 -14.19 7.73
CA ARG A 738 22.01 -13.29 7.29
C ARG A 738 21.90 -12.97 5.80
N VAL A 739 22.42 -11.78 5.42
CA VAL A 739 22.53 -11.34 4.04
C VAL A 739 23.86 -10.64 3.80
N ASP A 740 24.42 -10.79 2.60
CA ASP A 740 25.64 -10.10 2.17
C ASP A 740 25.28 -8.99 1.18
N LEU A 741 25.82 -7.77 1.40
CA LEU A 741 25.57 -6.63 0.50
C LEU A 741 26.68 -5.58 0.65
N PRO A 742 26.89 -4.71 -0.38
CA PRO A 742 27.89 -3.65 -0.30
C PRO A 742 27.46 -2.54 0.66
N VAL A 743 28.42 -1.93 1.31
CA VAL A 743 28.24 -0.72 2.12
C VAL A 743 28.19 0.52 1.22
N TRP A 744 27.33 1.46 1.54
CA TRP A 744 27.29 2.78 0.92
C TRP A 744 27.35 3.87 1.99
N LEU A 745 28.54 4.47 2.17
CA LEU A 745 28.79 5.48 3.20
C LEU A 745 28.33 6.88 2.81
N ASP A 746 28.36 7.20 1.52
CA ASP A 746 27.94 8.47 0.94
C ASP A 746 26.61 8.36 0.18
N GLY A 747 25.72 7.49 0.69
CA GLY A 747 24.40 7.26 0.16
C GLY A 747 23.48 8.49 0.26
N ARG A 748 22.27 8.32 -0.22
CA ARG A 748 21.23 9.37 -0.21
C ARG A 748 20.67 9.63 1.19
N GLY A 749 20.80 8.65 2.06
CA GLY A 749 20.45 8.70 3.46
C GLY A 749 21.68 8.62 4.33
N GLN A 750 21.54 9.02 5.58
CA GLN A 750 22.58 8.89 6.59
C GLN A 750 21.93 8.45 7.88
N PRO A 751 21.99 7.16 8.23
CA PRO A 751 21.52 6.70 9.52
C PRO A 751 22.40 7.23 10.64
N PRO A 752 21.86 7.51 11.83
CA PRO A 752 22.64 7.79 13.03
C PRO A 752 23.54 6.59 13.41
N PRO A 753 24.55 6.80 14.28
CA PRO A 753 25.34 5.70 14.84
C PRO A 753 24.46 4.63 15.48
N GLY A 754 24.79 3.34 15.28
CA GLY A 754 24.02 2.22 15.77
C GLY A 754 22.78 1.87 14.94
N GLN A 755 22.54 2.56 13.83
CA GLN A 755 21.42 2.26 12.92
C GLN A 755 21.93 1.84 11.53
N VAL A 756 21.13 0.96 10.89
CA VAL A 756 21.42 0.41 9.57
C VAL A 756 20.19 0.60 8.70
N PHE A 757 20.38 1.02 7.45
CA PHE A 757 19.31 1.07 6.47
C PHE A 757 19.62 0.17 5.27
N VAL A 758 18.63 -0.62 4.84
CA VAL A 758 18.71 -1.47 3.65
C VAL A 758 17.44 -1.34 2.81
N PRO A 759 17.52 -1.00 1.52
CA PRO A 759 16.37 -1.05 0.63
C PRO A 759 16.04 -2.50 0.24
N PHE A 760 14.74 -2.83 0.16
CA PHE A 760 14.27 -4.21 -0.02
C PHE A 760 13.88 -4.58 -1.47
N PHE A 761 14.34 -3.82 -2.47
CA PHE A 761 13.92 -4.02 -3.86
C PHE A 761 14.66 -5.14 -4.60
N ASP A 762 15.83 -5.55 -4.13
CA ASP A 762 16.72 -6.44 -4.84
C ASP A 762 16.28 -7.89 -4.71
N GLU A 763 16.01 -8.55 -5.84
CA GLU A 763 15.60 -9.96 -5.86
C GLU A 763 16.73 -10.92 -5.46
N SER A 764 17.99 -10.49 -5.60
CA SER A 764 19.18 -11.29 -5.22
C SER A 764 19.56 -11.14 -3.75
N ILE A 765 19.14 -10.03 -3.10
CA ILE A 765 19.45 -9.71 -1.70
C ILE A 765 18.18 -9.68 -0.88
N VAL A 766 17.85 -10.79 -0.25
CA VAL A 766 16.58 -10.96 0.50
C VAL A 766 16.74 -10.45 1.91
N ILE A 767 16.64 -9.12 2.11
CA ILE A 767 16.78 -8.54 3.45
C ILE A 767 15.76 -9.08 4.46
N ASN A 768 14.61 -9.57 4.01
CA ASN A 768 13.58 -10.15 4.87
C ASN A 768 13.94 -11.54 5.44
N LEU A 769 15.11 -12.09 5.14
CA LEU A 769 15.71 -13.20 5.89
C LEU A 769 16.07 -12.80 7.32
N VAL A 770 16.38 -11.52 7.55
CA VAL A 770 16.81 -11.02 8.85
C VAL A 770 15.73 -10.30 9.64
N THR A 771 14.62 -9.90 9.01
CA THR A 771 13.51 -9.18 9.67
C THR A 771 12.69 -10.08 10.58
N LEU A 772 12.05 -9.49 11.59
CA LEU A 772 11.22 -10.22 12.56
C LEU A 772 9.75 -10.31 12.10
N GLU A 773 9.06 -11.34 12.54
CA GLU A 773 7.66 -11.61 12.18
C GLU A 773 6.64 -11.10 13.21
N ASN A 774 7.11 -10.36 14.22
CA ASN A 774 6.23 -9.70 15.17
C ASN A 774 5.33 -8.68 14.47
N TYR A 775 4.10 -8.57 14.91
CA TYR A 775 3.11 -7.71 14.27
C TYR A 775 2.30 -6.92 15.32
N ASP A 776 1.70 -5.83 14.87
CA ASP A 776 0.72 -5.07 15.65
C ASP A 776 -0.45 -5.97 16.08
N PRO A 777 -0.82 -6.02 17.38
CA PRO A 777 -1.81 -6.96 17.87
C PRO A 777 -3.24 -6.70 17.35
N LEU A 778 -3.56 -5.48 16.91
CA LEU A 778 -4.85 -5.11 16.34
C LEU A 778 -4.86 -5.29 14.81
N SER A 779 -4.01 -4.57 14.13
CA SER A 779 -3.97 -4.54 12.66
C SER A 779 -3.36 -5.79 12.04
N LYS A 780 -2.59 -6.58 12.81
CA LYS A 780 -1.81 -7.75 12.34
C LYS A 780 -0.73 -7.36 11.30
N GLN A 781 -0.33 -6.10 11.25
CA GLN A 781 0.72 -5.60 10.38
C GLN A 781 2.11 -5.90 10.97
N PRO A 782 3.04 -6.57 10.24
CA PRO A 782 4.37 -6.87 10.72
C PRO A 782 5.27 -5.63 10.86
N ASP A 783 6.25 -5.76 11.74
CA ASP A 783 7.31 -4.77 11.94
C ASP A 783 8.51 -5.04 11.02
N TYR A 784 8.80 -4.11 10.11
CA TYR A 784 9.96 -4.17 9.22
C TYR A 784 11.01 -3.10 9.54
N LYS A 785 10.80 -2.33 10.62
CA LYS A 785 11.56 -1.10 10.89
C LYS A 785 12.50 -1.22 12.08
N LYS A 786 12.39 -2.29 12.85
CA LYS A 786 13.14 -2.47 14.09
C LYS A 786 13.55 -3.93 14.26
N CYS A 787 14.74 -4.25 13.77
CA CYS A 787 15.35 -5.57 13.90
C CYS A 787 16.75 -5.40 14.46
N ALA A 788 17.07 -6.08 15.55
CA ALA A 788 18.42 -6.05 16.10
C ALA A 788 19.36 -6.90 15.22
N VAL A 789 20.45 -6.27 14.78
CA VAL A 789 21.42 -6.87 13.86
C VAL A 789 22.85 -6.60 14.28
N ARG A 790 23.78 -7.42 13.77
CA ARG A 790 25.22 -7.13 13.76
C ARG A 790 25.76 -7.08 12.34
N ILE A 791 26.76 -6.26 12.12
CA ILE A 791 27.49 -6.19 10.86
C ILE A 791 28.88 -6.79 11.06
N ARG A 792 29.30 -7.60 10.11
CA ARG A 792 30.66 -8.16 10.05
C ARG A 792 31.24 -7.96 8.66
N ARG A 793 32.54 -7.75 8.59
CA ARG A 793 33.26 -7.87 7.33
C ARG A 793 33.01 -9.29 6.79
N ARG A 794 32.72 -9.38 5.51
CA ARG A 794 32.67 -10.68 4.86
C ARG A 794 34.06 -11.31 4.91
N ALA A 795 34.18 -12.51 5.47
CA ALA A 795 35.44 -13.25 5.37
C ALA A 795 35.76 -13.43 3.88
N SER A 796 37.00 -13.18 3.49
CA SER A 796 37.47 -13.54 2.14
C SER A 796 37.24 -15.04 1.93
N PRO A 797 36.69 -15.44 0.75
CA PRO A 797 36.36 -16.83 0.47
C PRO A 797 37.59 -17.76 0.55
#